data_5626c00a50f7e7e739cab57600c960b5
#
_entry.id   5626c00a50f7e7e739cab57600c960b5
#
_cell.length_a   1.000
_cell.length_b   1.000
_cell.length_c   1.000
_cell.angle_alpha   90.00
_cell.angle_beta   90.00
_cell.angle_gamma   90.00
#
_symmetry.space_group_name_H-M   'P 1'
#
loop_
_entity.id
_entity.type
_entity.pdbx_description
1 polymer ?
#
loop_
_entity_poly.entity_id
_entity_poly.type
_entity_poly.pdbx_seq_one_letter_code
_entity_poly.pdbx_strand_id
1 'polypeptide(L)'
;MKFNGGKALSWSRVERILSGRESAAPVPVDHLHGPTVPAQRGHSAVPFAELHAVSSYSFLDGAAEPEELVDRAVELGLEGLAIVDRDGFYGLMKFAEAAAKADLPAVYGAELSLAEGSVTVLARTPEGYRRLSRLIARARMEAGEKDRVAYPPLDEVARELEGECFFLVGPEALAEIDNLLERIKIDSIVLEYSCSMSPEDADQHRFLDKYNNLRAIATARPAAATRGQTRLAAAKRALARRESLAAAAPHAHPMGAGWLRSGEQMAQLLPDRPELIAATVALARECSFTWGALAPNLPHFPVPEGYTEMSWLEHEVWRRAKERYASRPVEIRQAARKQIRHELGVIKQLGFPGYFLIVCDLVDFCRRENILCQGRGSAANSAVCFALGITNAEPISAQLLFERFLSPDRDGPPDIDIDIESGRREEVIQYVYRTHGRERAAQVANVITYRRKGATRDAARALGYPQGSADAWSKGTSEPPVDVSSLAEQFLGQPRHLGIHSGGMVLCDRPIADVVPMEWARMENRSVLQWDKDDCAAAGLVKFDLLGLGMLEALHHMIDAVRATTGREVHLWELDLAEPEVYDMLCRADAVGVFQVESRAQLATLPRLKPRRFFDLVVEVALIRPGPIQGGSVHPYLRRRDGLEEVTYDHPVLEKSLGKTLGIPDRKST
;
A
#
# COMPACT_ATOMS: atom_id res chain seq x y z
N MET A 1 -12.95 -21.13 4.21
CA MET A 1 -13.57 -22.28 3.51
C MET A 1 -14.32 -21.78 2.30
N LYS A 2 -14.03 -22.27 1.11
CA LYS A 2 -14.87 -22.07 -0.07
C LYS A 2 -15.93 -23.19 -0.05
N PHE A 3 -17.15 -22.87 0.24
CA PHE A 3 -18.27 -23.76 -0.03
C PHE A 3 -18.84 -23.39 -1.40
N ASN A 4 -18.90 -24.36 -2.32
CA ASN A 4 -19.51 -24.26 -3.65
C ASN A 4 -19.13 -23.01 -4.49
N GLY A 5 -17.83 -22.72 -4.61
CA GLY A 5 -17.35 -21.63 -5.48
C GLY A 5 -17.56 -20.21 -4.95
N GLY A 6 -18.11 -20.04 -3.76
CA GLY A 6 -18.31 -18.73 -3.12
C GLY A 6 -17.07 -18.18 -2.42
N LYS A 7 -17.09 -16.89 -2.08
CA LYS A 7 -16.03 -16.20 -1.32
C LYS A 7 -15.79 -16.86 0.04
N ALA A 8 -14.52 -16.85 0.46
CA ALA A 8 -14.15 -17.24 1.82
C ALA A 8 -14.85 -16.31 2.83
N LEU A 9 -15.72 -16.89 3.66
CA LEU A 9 -16.36 -16.15 4.73
C LEU A 9 -15.35 -15.92 5.87
N SER A 10 -15.42 -14.76 6.51
CA SER A 10 -14.65 -14.53 7.74
C SER A 10 -15.14 -15.48 8.85
N TRP A 11 -14.26 -15.89 9.75
CA TRP A 11 -14.63 -16.80 10.84
C TRP A 11 -15.79 -16.28 11.68
N SER A 12 -15.78 -14.99 11.99
CA SER A 12 -16.88 -14.33 12.72
C SER A 12 -18.23 -14.41 11.98
N ARG A 13 -18.21 -14.47 10.65
CA ARG A 13 -19.42 -14.65 9.84
C ARG A 13 -19.88 -16.10 9.81
N VAL A 14 -18.93 -17.04 9.66
CA VAL A 14 -19.21 -18.48 9.74
C VAL A 14 -19.80 -18.82 11.11
N GLU A 15 -19.25 -18.28 12.19
CA GLU A 15 -19.77 -18.46 13.55
C GLU A 15 -21.20 -17.92 13.72
N ARG A 16 -21.50 -16.75 13.17
CA ARG A 16 -22.86 -16.18 13.17
C ARG A 16 -23.85 -17.03 12.39
N ILE A 17 -23.44 -17.55 11.24
CA ILE A 17 -24.27 -18.46 10.42
C ILE A 17 -24.52 -19.77 11.18
N LEU A 18 -23.49 -20.40 11.72
CA LEU A 18 -23.59 -21.64 12.47
C LEU A 18 -24.36 -21.51 13.78
N SER A 19 -24.35 -20.32 14.38
CA SER A 19 -25.14 -20.01 15.60
C SER A 19 -26.56 -19.54 15.31
N GLY A 20 -26.99 -19.52 14.04
CA GLY A 20 -28.31 -19.06 13.62
C GLY A 20 -28.56 -17.55 13.78
N ARG A 21 -27.50 -16.77 14.01
CA ARG A 21 -27.57 -15.30 14.17
C ARG A 21 -27.48 -14.53 12.83
N GLU A 22 -27.17 -15.21 11.75
CA GLU A 22 -27.11 -14.64 10.40
C GLU A 22 -27.57 -15.71 9.39
N SER A 23 -28.40 -15.33 8.42
CA SER A 23 -28.83 -16.22 7.34
C SER A 23 -27.65 -16.58 6.43
N ALA A 24 -27.61 -17.82 5.96
CA ALA A 24 -26.66 -18.29 4.95
C ALA A 24 -27.00 -17.84 3.50
N ALA A 25 -27.91 -16.86 3.33
CA ALA A 25 -28.30 -16.37 2.01
C ALA A 25 -27.07 -15.95 1.19
N PRO A 26 -27.00 -16.29 -0.11
CA PRO A 26 -25.89 -15.92 -0.97
C PRO A 26 -25.80 -14.39 -1.04
N VAL A 27 -24.63 -13.85 -0.70
CA VAL A 27 -24.30 -12.44 -1.00
C VAL A 27 -24.15 -12.35 -2.52
N PRO A 28 -24.78 -11.39 -3.18
CA PRO A 28 -24.50 -11.13 -4.59
C PRO A 28 -23.00 -10.93 -4.79
N VAL A 29 -22.41 -11.70 -5.70
CA VAL A 29 -20.97 -11.76 -5.97
C VAL A 29 -20.65 -10.75 -7.07
N ASP A 30 -20.88 -9.47 -6.79
CA ASP A 30 -20.39 -8.45 -7.69
C ASP A 30 -19.69 -7.37 -6.88
N HIS A 31 -18.43 -7.18 -7.10
CA HIS A 31 -17.49 -6.17 -6.63
C HIS A 31 -16.38 -6.66 -5.65
N LEU A 32 -15.66 -7.72 -6.03
CA LEU A 32 -14.28 -7.89 -5.61
C LEU A 32 -13.49 -8.43 -6.81
N HIS A 33 -12.43 -7.75 -7.14
CA HIS A 33 -11.53 -8.05 -8.24
C HIS A 33 -11.21 -9.56 -8.32
N GLY A 34 -11.94 -10.28 -9.19
CA GLY A 34 -11.46 -11.52 -9.77
C GLY A 34 -10.35 -11.17 -10.76
N PRO A 35 -9.58 -12.14 -11.28
CA PRO A 35 -8.71 -11.84 -12.40
C PRO A 35 -9.59 -11.18 -13.48
N THR A 36 -9.39 -9.88 -13.68
CA THR A 36 -10.03 -9.12 -14.73
C THR A 36 -9.61 -9.77 -16.04
N VAL A 37 -10.57 -10.30 -16.77
CA VAL A 37 -10.33 -10.60 -18.19
C VAL A 37 -9.92 -9.24 -18.79
N PRO A 38 -8.76 -9.12 -19.45
CA PRO A 38 -8.35 -7.85 -20.03
C PRO A 38 -9.50 -7.28 -20.86
N ALA A 39 -9.82 -6.01 -20.65
CA ALA A 39 -10.85 -5.34 -21.40
C ALA A 39 -10.53 -5.47 -22.89
N GLN A 40 -11.50 -5.91 -23.68
CA GLN A 40 -11.30 -5.96 -25.13
C GLN A 40 -11.25 -4.53 -25.65
N ARG A 41 -10.18 -4.22 -26.40
CA ARG A 41 -9.99 -2.88 -26.97
C ARG A 41 -11.13 -2.60 -27.96
N GLY A 42 -11.95 -1.61 -27.64
CA GLY A 42 -12.95 -1.08 -28.52
C GLY A 42 -12.32 -0.30 -29.67
N HIS A 43 -13.10 0.02 -30.66
CA HIS A 43 -12.71 0.87 -31.79
C HIS A 43 -13.60 2.12 -31.78
N SER A 44 -12.97 3.30 -31.79
CA SER A 44 -13.64 4.57 -31.99
C SER A 44 -13.30 5.12 -33.37
N ALA A 45 -14.31 5.48 -34.18
CA ALA A 45 -14.07 6.11 -35.45
C ALA A 45 -13.54 7.55 -35.33
N VAL A 46 -13.74 8.17 -34.16
CA VAL A 46 -13.20 9.49 -33.82
C VAL A 46 -12.09 9.30 -32.78
N PRO A 47 -10.81 9.50 -33.14
CA PRO A 47 -9.71 9.44 -32.16
C PRO A 47 -9.89 10.51 -31.07
N PHE A 48 -9.80 10.08 -29.81
CA PHE A 48 -9.96 10.95 -28.65
C PHE A 48 -9.10 10.46 -27.49
N ALA A 49 -8.55 11.40 -26.72
CA ALA A 49 -7.92 11.13 -25.43
C ALA A 49 -8.60 11.97 -24.35
N GLU A 50 -8.97 11.37 -23.22
CA GLU A 50 -9.50 12.12 -22.08
C GLU A 50 -8.36 12.60 -21.21
N LEU A 51 -8.25 13.92 -21.03
CA LEU A 51 -7.11 14.54 -20.34
C LEU A 51 -7.48 15.18 -18.98
N HIS A 52 -8.70 14.94 -18.50
CA HIS A 52 -9.12 15.46 -17.19
C HIS A 52 -10.01 14.44 -16.44
N ALA A 53 -9.53 13.22 -16.22
CA ALA A 53 -10.28 12.23 -15.43
C ALA A 53 -9.89 12.29 -13.94
N VAL A 54 -10.90 12.23 -13.07
CA VAL A 54 -10.75 12.23 -11.60
C VAL A 54 -11.13 10.86 -11.06
N SER A 55 -10.24 10.25 -10.28
CA SER A 55 -10.47 8.94 -9.68
C SER A 55 -11.12 8.99 -8.31
N SER A 56 -11.49 7.82 -7.79
CA SER A 56 -11.98 7.64 -6.41
C SER A 56 -10.97 8.09 -5.35
N TYR A 57 -9.70 8.23 -5.71
CA TYR A 57 -8.61 8.70 -4.85
C TYR A 57 -8.53 10.23 -4.70
N SER A 58 -9.33 10.98 -5.46
CA SER A 58 -9.66 12.37 -5.11
C SER A 58 -10.70 12.42 -3.99
N PHE A 59 -10.52 11.71 -2.93
CA PHE A 59 -11.42 11.45 -1.81
C PHE A 59 -12.65 12.38 -1.73
N LEU A 60 -13.86 11.82 -1.63
CA LEU A 60 -15.12 12.55 -1.68
C LEU A 60 -15.40 13.31 -3.00
N ASP A 61 -14.77 12.90 -4.11
CA ASP A 61 -15.06 13.42 -5.44
C ASP A 61 -15.32 12.28 -6.45
N GLY A 62 -14.28 11.70 -7.06
CA GLY A 62 -14.42 10.64 -8.06
C GLY A 62 -15.04 9.34 -7.52
N ALA A 63 -15.70 8.58 -8.40
CA ALA A 63 -16.38 7.34 -8.07
C ALA A 63 -15.74 6.08 -8.67
N ALA A 64 -14.94 6.22 -9.73
CA ALA A 64 -14.27 5.10 -10.37
C ALA A 64 -12.86 4.88 -9.81
N GLU A 65 -12.48 3.61 -9.60
CA GLU A 65 -11.11 3.26 -9.32
C GLU A 65 -10.21 3.56 -10.54
N PRO A 66 -8.92 3.87 -10.36
CA PRO A 66 -8.01 4.14 -11.48
C PRO A 66 -8.01 3.02 -12.54
N GLU A 67 -8.05 1.77 -12.11
CA GLU A 67 -8.10 0.59 -12.98
C GLU A 67 -9.41 0.53 -13.78
N GLU A 68 -10.55 0.87 -13.17
CA GLU A 68 -11.85 0.93 -13.86
C GLU A 68 -11.88 2.03 -14.94
N LEU A 69 -11.21 3.17 -14.68
CA LEU A 69 -11.08 4.24 -15.68
C LEU A 69 -10.26 3.76 -16.88
N VAL A 70 -9.17 3.03 -16.66
CA VAL A 70 -8.32 2.47 -17.72
C VAL A 70 -9.09 1.42 -18.52
N ASP A 71 -9.72 0.45 -17.85
CA ASP A 71 -10.51 -0.60 -18.50
C ASP A 71 -11.60 0.02 -19.38
N ARG A 72 -12.29 1.05 -18.87
CA ARG A 72 -13.31 1.75 -19.63
C ARG A 72 -12.75 2.55 -20.79
N ALA A 73 -11.58 3.19 -20.65
CA ALA A 73 -10.93 3.89 -21.76
C ALA A 73 -10.55 2.93 -22.90
N VAL A 74 -10.05 1.74 -22.56
CA VAL A 74 -9.76 0.66 -23.52
C VAL A 74 -11.02 0.19 -24.23
N GLU A 75 -12.10 -0.09 -23.50
CA GLU A 75 -13.41 -0.47 -24.09
C GLU A 75 -13.96 0.59 -25.04
N LEU A 76 -13.76 1.88 -24.72
CA LEU A 76 -14.21 3.00 -25.55
C LEU A 76 -13.28 3.32 -26.72
N GLY A 77 -12.12 2.65 -26.81
CA GLY A 77 -11.13 2.88 -27.87
C GLY A 77 -10.43 4.23 -27.76
N LEU A 78 -10.18 4.72 -26.55
CA LEU A 78 -9.46 5.97 -26.35
C LEU A 78 -7.97 5.82 -26.74
N GLU A 79 -7.39 6.92 -27.25
CA GLU A 79 -5.98 7.00 -27.64
C GLU A 79 -5.04 7.40 -26.49
N GLY A 80 -5.59 7.74 -25.30
CA GLY A 80 -4.87 8.08 -24.11
C GLY A 80 -5.80 8.51 -22.98
N LEU A 81 -5.29 8.50 -21.77
CA LEU A 81 -6.02 8.90 -20.56
C LEU A 81 -5.11 9.65 -19.62
N ALA A 82 -5.60 10.76 -19.03
CA ALA A 82 -4.95 11.43 -17.92
C ALA A 82 -5.73 11.21 -16.63
N ILE A 83 -5.00 11.04 -15.52
CA ILE A 83 -5.56 11.13 -14.18
C ILE A 83 -5.08 12.42 -13.52
N VAL A 84 -6.01 13.19 -12.96
CA VAL A 84 -5.75 14.50 -12.34
C VAL A 84 -6.44 14.63 -10.98
N ASP A 85 -6.08 13.74 -10.06
CA ASP A 85 -6.63 13.77 -8.72
C ASP A 85 -6.23 15.05 -7.98
N ARG A 86 -7.11 15.51 -7.06
CA ARG A 86 -6.95 16.79 -6.36
C ARG A 86 -5.82 16.76 -5.35
N ASP A 87 -4.89 17.71 -5.47
CA ASP A 87 -3.78 17.98 -4.53
C ASP A 87 -2.97 16.74 -4.17
N GLY A 88 -2.81 15.78 -5.10
CA GLY A 88 -2.07 14.57 -4.81
C GLY A 88 -2.00 13.55 -5.94
N PHE A 89 -1.17 12.53 -5.73
CA PHE A 89 -0.94 11.41 -6.62
C PHE A 89 -1.43 10.07 -6.04
N TYR A 90 -2.47 10.11 -5.22
CA TYR A 90 -2.94 8.98 -4.42
C TYR A 90 -3.30 7.72 -5.23
N GLY A 91 -3.97 7.86 -6.38
CA GLY A 91 -4.35 6.77 -7.27
C GLY A 91 -3.40 6.55 -8.45
N LEU A 92 -2.34 7.38 -8.56
CA LEU A 92 -1.54 7.46 -9.77
C LEU A 92 -0.76 6.18 -10.07
N MET A 93 -0.23 5.48 -9.06
CA MET A 93 0.54 4.25 -9.30
C MET A 93 -0.34 3.11 -9.82
N LYS A 94 -1.54 2.95 -9.27
CA LYS A 94 -2.56 2.00 -9.74
C LYS A 94 -2.96 2.29 -11.20
N PHE A 95 -3.14 3.58 -11.52
CA PHE A 95 -3.38 4.04 -12.88
C PHE A 95 -2.22 3.68 -13.82
N ALA A 96 -0.98 3.97 -13.42
CA ALA A 96 0.21 3.72 -14.24
C ALA A 96 0.38 2.22 -14.55
N GLU A 97 0.19 1.34 -13.54
CA GLU A 97 0.23 -0.10 -13.73
C GLU A 97 -0.88 -0.62 -14.66
N ALA A 98 -2.12 -0.15 -14.47
CA ALA A 98 -3.25 -0.55 -15.28
C ALA A 98 -3.07 -0.10 -16.73
N ALA A 99 -2.67 1.15 -16.96
CA ALA A 99 -2.40 1.71 -18.29
C ALA A 99 -1.26 0.95 -19.00
N ALA A 100 -0.17 0.63 -18.29
CA ALA A 100 0.94 -0.15 -18.85
C ALA A 100 0.51 -1.57 -19.24
N LYS A 101 -0.31 -2.24 -18.43
CA LYS A 101 -0.88 -3.57 -18.74
C LYS A 101 -1.81 -3.55 -19.95
N ALA A 102 -2.51 -2.43 -20.16
CA ALA A 102 -3.47 -2.25 -21.25
C ALA A 102 -2.86 -1.64 -22.53
N ASP A 103 -1.57 -1.31 -22.52
CA ASP A 103 -0.89 -0.55 -23.57
C ASP A 103 -1.64 0.74 -23.96
N LEU A 104 -2.10 1.47 -22.93
CA LEU A 104 -2.79 2.75 -23.06
C LEU A 104 -1.83 3.89 -22.71
N PRO A 105 -1.64 4.90 -23.59
CA PRO A 105 -0.84 6.08 -23.26
C PRO A 105 -1.36 6.77 -22.00
N ALA A 106 -0.51 6.81 -20.96
CA ALA A 106 -0.82 7.40 -19.66
C ALA A 106 -0.26 8.82 -19.57
N VAL A 107 -1.09 9.76 -19.13
CA VAL A 107 -0.72 11.13 -18.82
C VAL A 107 -0.92 11.37 -17.33
N TYR A 108 0.08 11.96 -16.68
CA TYR A 108 0.09 12.19 -15.24
C TYR A 108 -0.11 13.66 -14.93
N GLY A 109 -1.03 13.96 -14.01
CA GLY A 109 -1.31 15.34 -13.62
C GLY A 109 -1.98 15.43 -12.25
N ALA A 110 -2.33 16.65 -11.88
CA ALA A 110 -3.11 16.95 -10.68
C ALA A 110 -3.94 18.23 -10.84
N GLU A 111 -5.07 18.29 -10.15
CA GLU A 111 -5.79 19.55 -9.91
C GLU A 111 -5.23 20.19 -8.65
N LEU A 112 -4.70 21.41 -8.76
CA LEU A 112 -4.10 22.18 -7.66
C LEU A 112 -5.11 23.18 -7.10
N SER A 113 -5.36 23.15 -5.80
CA SER A 113 -6.26 24.07 -5.08
C SER A 113 -5.48 25.31 -4.63
N LEU A 114 -5.24 26.26 -5.54
CA LEU A 114 -4.55 27.50 -5.24
C LEU A 114 -5.49 28.50 -4.53
N ALA A 115 -4.93 29.55 -3.94
CA ALA A 115 -5.71 30.61 -3.32
C ALA A 115 -6.55 31.38 -4.36
N GLU A 116 -6.07 31.48 -5.59
CA GLU A 116 -6.70 32.14 -6.72
C GLU A 116 -7.76 31.27 -7.42
N GLY A 117 -7.83 29.98 -7.12
CA GLY A 117 -8.76 29.04 -7.74
C GLY A 117 -8.08 27.71 -8.10
N SER A 118 -8.85 26.75 -8.58
CA SER A 118 -8.30 25.45 -9.03
C SER A 118 -7.69 25.58 -10.42
N VAL A 119 -6.52 24.97 -10.61
CA VAL A 119 -5.87 24.82 -11.91
C VAL A 119 -5.41 23.39 -12.10
N THR A 120 -5.69 22.81 -13.27
CA THR A 120 -5.21 21.48 -13.62
C THR A 120 -3.87 21.56 -14.32
N VAL A 121 -2.92 20.74 -13.87
CA VAL A 121 -1.56 20.67 -14.41
C VAL A 121 -1.30 19.27 -14.92
N LEU A 122 -0.81 19.17 -16.18
CA LEU A 122 -0.36 17.91 -16.78
C LEU A 122 1.17 17.94 -16.91
N ALA A 123 1.82 16.89 -16.44
CA ALA A 123 3.25 16.70 -16.62
C ALA A 123 3.54 16.37 -18.09
N ARG A 124 4.38 17.19 -18.75
CA ARG A 124 4.81 16.99 -20.12
C ARG A 124 5.97 15.99 -20.20
N THR A 125 6.84 16.00 -19.19
CA THR A 125 8.06 15.19 -19.14
C THR A 125 8.21 14.50 -17.79
N PRO A 126 9.10 13.52 -17.64
CA PRO A 126 9.45 12.97 -16.32
C PRO A 126 9.96 14.03 -15.33
N GLU A 127 10.62 15.09 -15.80
CA GLU A 127 11.02 16.20 -14.92
C GLU A 127 9.82 17.05 -14.51
N GLY A 128 8.87 17.27 -15.41
CA GLY A 128 7.60 17.94 -15.09
C GLY A 128 6.84 17.21 -13.99
N TYR A 129 6.80 15.88 -14.07
CA TYR A 129 6.25 15.04 -13.00
C TYR A 129 6.96 15.27 -11.66
N ARG A 130 8.30 15.23 -11.65
CA ARG A 130 9.06 15.45 -10.40
C ARG A 130 8.82 16.83 -9.81
N ARG A 131 8.80 17.87 -10.63
CA ARG A 131 8.51 19.25 -10.18
C ARG A 131 7.10 19.36 -9.61
N LEU A 132 6.11 18.80 -10.29
CA LEU A 132 4.71 18.79 -9.81
C LEU A 132 4.60 18.01 -8.49
N SER A 133 5.23 16.85 -8.37
CA SER A 133 5.26 16.05 -7.14
C SER A 133 5.91 16.82 -5.97
N ARG A 134 7.06 17.48 -6.20
CA ARG A 134 7.74 18.33 -5.20
C ARG A 134 6.87 19.51 -4.77
N LEU A 135 6.20 20.14 -5.71
CA LEU A 135 5.29 21.28 -5.44
C LEU A 135 4.14 20.84 -4.54
N ILE A 136 3.48 19.73 -4.86
CA ILE A 136 2.40 19.17 -4.03
C ILE A 136 2.92 18.79 -2.64
N ALA A 137 4.08 18.11 -2.56
CA ALA A 137 4.69 17.73 -1.30
C ALA A 137 5.01 18.96 -0.43
N ARG A 138 5.61 20.00 -1.03
CA ARG A 138 5.89 21.25 -0.34
C ARG A 138 4.61 21.89 0.19
N ALA A 139 3.59 22.04 -0.65
CA ALA A 139 2.31 22.64 -0.26
C ALA A 139 1.62 21.88 0.89
N ARG A 140 1.72 20.54 0.89
CA ARG A 140 1.19 19.68 1.95
C ARG A 140 1.99 19.81 3.24
N MET A 141 3.33 19.87 3.15
CA MET A 141 4.20 19.95 4.32
C MET A 141 4.21 21.36 4.95
N GLU A 142 4.19 22.43 4.15
CA GLU A 142 4.14 23.82 4.65
C GLU A 142 2.80 24.16 5.29
N ALA A 143 1.71 23.48 4.92
CA ALA A 143 0.42 23.63 5.58
C ALA A 143 0.42 23.24 7.08
N GLY A 144 1.42 22.48 7.53
CA GLY A 144 1.62 22.10 8.94
C GLY A 144 0.61 21.10 9.51
N GLU A 145 -0.50 20.87 8.83
CA GLU A 145 -1.59 20.01 9.26
C GLU A 145 -1.99 19.02 8.16
N LYS A 146 -2.46 17.84 8.57
CA LYS A 146 -3.05 16.88 7.64
C LYS A 146 -4.30 17.45 6.97
N ASP A 147 -4.53 17.03 5.73
CA ASP A 147 -5.69 17.37 4.89
C ASP A 147 -5.74 18.86 4.46
N ARG A 148 -4.66 19.61 4.66
CA ARG A 148 -4.51 20.99 4.16
C ARG A 148 -3.42 21.11 3.12
N VAL A 149 -3.51 22.15 2.30
CA VAL A 149 -2.49 22.56 1.33
C VAL A 149 -2.20 24.06 1.47
N ALA A 150 -0.96 24.46 1.25
CA ALA A 150 -0.52 25.84 1.23
C ALA A 150 0.40 26.03 0.02
N TYR A 151 -0.20 26.16 -1.16
CA TYR A 151 0.55 26.45 -2.38
C TYR A 151 1.12 27.86 -2.36
N PRO A 152 2.30 28.06 -2.95
CA PRO A 152 2.80 29.39 -3.23
C PRO A 152 1.89 30.11 -4.25
N PRO A 153 2.04 31.44 -4.41
CA PRO A 153 1.29 32.19 -5.41
C PRO A 153 1.47 31.61 -6.81
N LEU A 154 0.46 31.79 -7.66
CA LEU A 154 0.40 31.22 -9.00
C LEU A 154 1.63 31.52 -9.87
N ASP A 155 2.24 32.71 -9.74
CA ASP A 155 3.44 33.09 -10.49
C ASP A 155 4.69 32.28 -10.08
N GLU A 156 4.77 31.86 -8.84
CA GLU A 156 5.82 30.95 -8.37
C GLU A 156 5.57 29.53 -8.88
N VAL A 157 4.33 29.03 -8.78
CA VAL A 157 3.92 27.74 -9.36
C VAL A 157 4.22 27.69 -10.85
N ALA A 158 3.85 28.74 -11.59
CA ALA A 158 4.07 28.84 -13.03
C ALA A 158 5.55 28.78 -13.40
N ARG A 159 6.39 29.50 -12.64
CA ARG A 159 7.84 29.55 -12.86
C ARG A 159 8.51 28.21 -12.55
N GLU A 160 8.07 27.53 -11.50
CA GLU A 160 8.62 26.23 -11.10
C GLU A 160 8.32 25.12 -12.13
N LEU A 161 7.13 25.17 -12.74
CA LEU A 161 6.65 24.18 -13.69
C LEU A 161 6.92 24.53 -15.16
N GLU A 162 7.56 25.69 -15.41
CA GLU A 162 7.76 26.26 -16.74
C GLU A 162 8.47 25.28 -17.69
N GLY A 163 7.89 25.12 -18.89
CA GLY A 163 8.43 24.29 -19.98
C GLY A 163 8.26 22.79 -19.79
N GLU A 164 7.97 22.33 -18.57
CA GLU A 164 7.89 20.92 -18.21
C GLU A 164 6.45 20.45 -17.97
N CYS A 165 5.51 21.38 -17.83
CA CYS A 165 4.11 21.09 -17.59
C CYS A 165 3.18 21.94 -18.46
N PHE A 166 1.97 21.46 -18.70
CA PHE A 166 0.86 22.24 -19.26
C PHE A 166 -0.16 22.59 -18.18
N PHE A 167 -0.69 23.82 -18.26
CA PHE A 167 -1.77 24.30 -17.42
C PHE A 167 -3.07 24.22 -18.22
N LEU A 168 -4.00 23.37 -17.81
CA LEU A 168 -5.33 23.33 -18.37
C LEU A 168 -6.19 24.39 -17.69
N VAL A 169 -6.62 25.37 -18.47
CA VAL A 169 -7.47 26.47 -18.00
C VAL A 169 -8.90 26.15 -18.39
N GLY A 170 -9.65 25.60 -17.45
CA GLY A 170 -11.05 25.25 -17.57
C GLY A 170 -12.00 26.38 -17.13
N PRO A 171 -13.33 26.12 -17.13
CA PRO A 171 -14.34 27.11 -16.84
C PRO A 171 -14.15 27.88 -15.52
N GLU A 172 -13.68 27.22 -14.48
CA GLU A 172 -13.50 27.80 -13.16
C GLU A 172 -12.37 28.84 -13.11
N ALA A 173 -11.36 28.68 -13.97
CA ALA A 173 -10.20 29.58 -14.03
C ALA A 173 -10.30 30.63 -15.15
N LEU A 174 -11.39 30.62 -15.93
CA LEU A 174 -11.55 31.54 -17.07
C LEU A 174 -11.62 33.02 -16.66
N ALA A 175 -12.17 33.33 -15.49
CA ALA A 175 -12.21 34.69 -14.98
C ALA A 175 -10.81 35.28 -14.72
N GLU A 176 -9.83 34.40 -14.47
CA GLU A 176 -8.45 34.76 -14.13
C GLU A 176 -7.48 34.60 -15.33
N ILE A 177 -7.97 34.30 -16.53
CA ILE A 177 -7.09 33.98 -17.66
C ILE A 177 -6.15 35.10 -18.05
N ASP A 178 -6.60 36.35 -18.03
CA ASP A 178 -5.74 37.49 -18.37
C ASP A 178 -4.58 37.57 -17.37
N ASN A 179 -4.84 37.29 -16.09
CA ASN A 179 -3.85 37.19 -15.03
C ASN A 179 -2.93 35.95 -15.22
N LEU A 180 -3.47 34.85 -15.67
CA LEU A 180 -2.68 33.63 -16.02
C LEU A 180 -1.75 33.90 -17.21
N LEU A 181 -2.23 34.56 -18.26
CA LEU A 181 -1.46 34.90 -19.46
C LEU A 181 -0.32 35.88 -19.17
N GLU A 182 -0.45 36.72 -18.16
CA GLU A 182 0.63 37.62 -17.71
C GLU A 182 1.75 36.86 -16.96
N ARG A 183 1.42 35.74 -16.35
CA ARG A 183 2.31 35.01 -15.42
C ARG A 183 2.87 33.69 -15.98
N ILE A 184 2.16 33.06 -16.90
CA ILE A 184 2.51 31.77 -17.50
C ILE A 184 2.84 31.97 -18.96
N LYS A 185 3.90 31.31 -19.44
CA LYS A 185 4.22 31.31 -20.87
C LYS A 185 3.07 30.76 -21.69
N ILE A 186 2.71 31.45 -22.75
CA ILE A 186 1.59 31.13 -23.63
C ILE A 186 1.63 29.68 -24.15
N ASP A 187 2.82 29.15 -24.45
CA ASP A 187 3.01 27.79 -24.94
C ASP A 187 2.73 26.69 -23.89
N SER A 188 2.68 27.07 -22.60
CA SER A 188 2.34 26.17 -21.48
C SER A 188 0.86 26.19 -21.12
N ILE A 189 0.06 27.09 -21.72
CA ILE A 189 -1.36 27.22 -21.46
C ILE A 189 -2.15 26.45 -22.50
N VAL A 190 -3.10 25.63 -22.04
CA VAL A 190 -4.07 24.91 -22.86
C VAL A 190 -5.46 25.24 -22.36
N LEU A 191 -6.28 25.81 -23.22
CA LEU A 191 -7.69 26.06 -22.88
C LEU A 191 -8.46 24.75 -22.84
N GLU A 192 -9.18 24.52 -21.77
CA GLU A 192 -10.03 23.35 -21.60
C GLU A 192 -11.49 23.72 -21.86
N TYR A 193 -12.06 23.14 -22.92
CA TYR A 193 -13.48 23.16 -23.16
C TYR A 193 -14.12 21.94 -22.53
N SER A 194 -14.86 22.15 -21.45
CA SER A 194 -15.54 21.04 -20.78
C SER A 194 -16.95 20.84 -21.33
N CYS A 195 -17.25 19.61 -21.76
CA CYS A 195 -18.58 19.21 -22.22
C CYS A 195 -19.45 18.80 -21.03
N SER A 196 -19.89 19.76 -20.24
CA SER A 196 -20.65 19.52 -19.01
C SER A 196 -22.14 19.37 -19.22
N MET A 197 -22.63 19.66 -20.43
CA MET A 197 -24.06 19.73 -20.78
C MET A 197 -24.85 20.79 -19.98
N SER A 198 -24.15 21.83 -19.57
CA SER A 198 -24.71 22.96 -18.83
C SER A 198 -24.90 24.19 -19.74
N PRO A 199 -25.76 25.15 -19.36
CA PRO A 199 -25.89 26.43 -20.08
C PRO A 199 -24.57 27.20 -20.21
N GLU A 200 -23.65 27.03 -19.26
CA GLU A 200 -22.33 27.68 -19.24
C GLU A 200 -21.44 27.19 -20.39
N ASP A 201 -21.71 26.03 -20.98
CA ASP A 201 -20.97 25.55 -22.15
C ASP A 201 -21.03 26.55 -23.32
N ALA A 202 -22.15 27.28 -23.49
CA ALA A 202 -22.27 28.33 -24.50
C ALA A 202 -21.37 29.55 -24.24
N ASP A 203 -21.09 29.86 -22.98
CA ASP A 203 -20.16 30.92 -22.60
C ASP A 203 -18.72 30.53 -22.89
N GLN A 204 -18.38 29.25 -22.74
CA GLN A 204 -17.08 28.70 -23.10
C GLN A 204 -16.78 28.85 -24.59
N HIS A 205 -17.74 28.64 -25.47
CA HIS A 205 -17.56 28.87 -26.92
C HIS A 205 -17.13 30.30 -27.22
N ARG A 206 -17.88 31.27 -26.68
CA ARG A 206 -17.57 32.70 -26.86
C ARG A 206 -16.18 33.06 -26.30
N PHE A 207 -15.78 32.38 -25.25
CA PHE A 207 -14.52 32.58 -24.61
C PHE A 207 -13.34 32.03 -25.44
N LEU A 208 -13.48 30.79 -25.97
CA LEU A 208 -12.48 30.20 -26.85
C LEU A 208 -12.25 31.07 -28.10
N ASP A 209 -13.30 31.72 -28.64
CA ASP A 209 -13.18 32.60 -29.79
C ASP A 209 -12.36 33.86 -29.49
N LYS A 210 -12.40 34.36 -28.23
CA LYS A 210 -11.58 35.49 -27.79
C LYS A 210 -10.09 35.18 -27.75
N TYR A 211 -9.73 33.90 -27.38
CA TYR A 211 -8.36 33.46 -27.20
C TYR A 211 -7.96 32.40 -28.24
N ASN A 212 -8.34 32.57 -29.50
CA ASN A 212 -8.12 31.65 -30.61
C ASN A 212 -6.64 31.42 -30.96
N ASN A 213 -5.72 32.19 -30.41
CA ASN A 213 -4.28 32.05 -30.51
C ASN A 213 -3.70 31.04 -29.51
N LEU A 214 -4.50 30.59 -28.54
CA LEU A 214 -4.12 29.57 -27.58
C LEU A 214 -4.47 28.16 -28.07
N ARG A 215 -3.68 27.19 -27.64
CA ARG A 215 -4.02 25.77 -27.80
C ARG A 215 -5.27 25.46 -26.98
N ALA A 216 -6.21 24.70 -27.56
CA ALA A 216 -7.44 24.33 -26.88
C ALA A 216 -7.75 22.84 -27.09
N ILE A 217 -8.41 22.23 -26.12
CA ILE A 217 -8.84 20.83 -26.13
C ILE A 217 -10.28 20.70 -25.59
N ALA A 218 -10.93 19.59 -25.90
CA ALA A 218 -12.22 19.24 -25.30
C ALA A 218 -12.06 18.09 -24.31
N THR A 219 -12.71 18.17 -23.15
CA THR A 219 -12.76 17.11 -22.13
C THR A 219 -14.18 16.84 -21.66
N ALA A 220 -14.43 15.64 -21.13
CA ALA A 220 -15.68 15.31 -20.45
C ALA A 220 -15.58 15.53 -18.92
N ARG A 221 -14.38 15.79 -18.40
CA ARG A 221 -14.07 15.90 -16.95
C ARG A 221 -14.73 14.79 -16.13
N PRO A 222 -14.52 13.50 -16.48
CA PRO A 222 -15.25 12.41 -15.87
C PRO A 222 -14.77 12.20 -14.42
N ALA A 223 -15.74 12.12 -13.50
CA ALA A 223 -15.55 11.66 -12.13
C ALA A 223 -16.05 10.22 -11.93
N ALA A 224 -16.42 9.55 -13.02
CA ALA A 224 -16.95 8.19 -13.06
C ALA A 224 -16.57 7.51 -14.39
N ALA A 225 -16.33 6.22 -14.37
CA ALA A 225 -16.07 5.44 -15.59
C ALA A 225 -17.36 5.24 -16.41
N THR A 226 -18.48 5.08 -15.74
CA THR A 226 -19.79 4.80 -16.35
C THR A 226 -20.88 5.74 -15.81
N ARG A 227 -21.97 5.86 -16.59
CA ARG A 227 -23.13 6.65 -16.18
C ARG A 227 -23.75 6.16 -14.86
N GLY A 228 -23.67 4.84 -14.57
CA GLY A 228 -24.20 4.27 -13.32
C GLY A 228 -23.50 4.75 -12.05
N GLN A 229 -22.21 5.13 -12.16
CA GLN A 229 -21.40 5.59 -11.03
C GLN A 229 -21.54 7.10 -10.75
N THR A 230 -22.18 7.88 -11.65
CA THR A 230 -22.25 9.35 -11.47
C THR A 230 -23.04 9.77 -10.24
N ARG A 231 -24.02 8.96 -9.81
CA ARG A 231 -24.76 9.20 -8.57
C ARG A 231 -23.85 9.10 -7.34
N LEU A 232 -22.92 8.14 -7.32
CA LEU A 232 -21.93 7.99 -6.25
C LEU A 232 -20.97 9.19 -6.22
N ALA A 233 -20.48 9.64 -7.39
CA ALA A 233 -19.64 10.84 -7.46
C ALA A 233 -20.39 12.09 -6.94
N ALA A 234 -21.62 12.28 -7.34
CA ALA A 234 -22.46 13.39 -6.84
C ALA A 234 -22.68 13.28 -5.31
N ALA A 235 -22.92 12.09 -4.77
CA ALA A 235 -23.08 11.87 -3.34
C ALA A 235 -21.79 12.17 -2.56
N LYS A 236 -20.62 11.78 -3.08
CA LYS A 236 -19.31 12.11 -2.49
C LYS A 236 -19.08 13.62 -2.45
N ARG A 237 -19.34 14.33 -3.57
CA ARG A 237 -19.24 15.80 -3.65
C ARG A 237 -20.18 16.51 -2.67
N ALA A 238 -21.42 16.03 -2.53
CA ALA A 238 -22.37 16.56 -1.54
C ALA A 238 -21.82 16.40 -0.11
N LEU A 239 -21.27 15.24 0.21
CA LEU A 239 -20.62 15.00 1.52
C LEU A 239 -19.41 15.91 1.75
N ALA A 240 -18.57 16.16 0.75
CA ALA A 240 -17.46 17.09 0.83
C ALA A 240 -17.92 18.50 1.19
N ARG A 241 -19.04 18.94 0.60
CA ARG A 241 -19.71 20.23 0.89
C ARG A 241 -20.50 20.24 2.19
N ARG A 242 -20.65 19.09 2.86
CA ARG A 242 -21.52 18.86 4.04
C ARG A 242 -23.00 19.15 3.75
N GLU A 243 -23.45 18.87 2.55
CA GLU A 243 -24.78 19.09 2.03
C GLU A 243 -25.45 17.76 1.68
N SER A 244 -26.77 17.77 1.45
CA SER A 244 -27.47 16.65 0.82
C SER A 244 -27.34 16.74 -0.70
N LEU A 245 -27.60 15.63 -1.42
CA LEU A 245 -27.65 15.59 -2.88
C LEU A 245 -28.61 16.63 -3.46
N ALA A 246 -29.77 16.84 -2.80
CA ALA A 246 -30.76 17.83 -3.23
C ALA A 246 -30.24 19.28 -3.09
N ALA A 247 -29.52 19.57 -2.00
CA ALA A 247 -28.94 20.90 -1.77
C ALA A 247 -27.73 21.16 -2.69
N ALA A 248 -26.92 20.12 -2.95
CA ALA A 248 -25.74 20.18 -3.81
C ALA A 248 -26.06 20.14 -5.31
N ALA A 249 -27.32 19.89 -5.70
CA ALA A 249 -27.72 19.74 -7.10
C ALA A 249 -27.29 20.91 -8.02
N PRO A 250 -27.31 22.18 -7.61
CA PRO A 250 -26.84 23.29 -8.44
C PRO A 250 -25.34 23.24 -8.80
N HIS A 251 -24.56 22.46 -8.04
CA HIS A 251 -23.11 22.32 -8.20
C HIS A 251 -22.72 20.93 -8.76
N ALA A 252 -23.71 20.10 -9.10
CA ALA A 252 -23.48 18.79 -9.68
C ALA A 252 -23.40 18.88 -11.20
N HIS A 253 -22.72 17.92 -11.84
CA HIS A 253 -22.80 17.77 -13.28
C HIS A 253 -24.27 17.58 -13.72
N PRO A 254 -24.79 18.38 -14.64
CA PRO A 254 -26.15 18.26 -15.13
C PRO A 254 -26.42 16.86 -15.69
N MET A 255 -27.59 16.31 -15.39
CA MET A 255 -28.04 15.02 -15.91
C MET A 255 -27.05 13.86 -15.74
N GLY A 256 -26.12 13.95 -14.79
CA GLY A 256 -25.06 12.96 -14.58
C GLY A 256 -24.04 12.94 -15.73
N ALA A 257 -23.62 14.10 -16.22
CA ALA A 257 -22.75 14.23 -17.39
C ALA A 257 -21.30 13.79 -17.15
N GLY A 258 -20.83 13.75 -15.90
CA GLY A 258 -19.43 13.48 -15.53
C GLY A 258 -18.99 12.01 -15.60
N TRP A 259 -19.10 11.37 -16.78
CA TRP A 259 -18.63 10.01 -17.03
C TRP A 259 -17.79 9.92 -18.30
N LEU A 260 -16.92 8.90 -18.37
CA LEU A 260 -15.95 8.72 -19.45
C LEU A 260 -16.67 8.37 -20.78
N ARG A 261 -16.36 9.11 -21.86
CA ARG A 261 -17.01 9.03 -23.17
C ARG A 261 -16.07 8.57 -24.28
N SER A 262 -16.62 7.97 -25.34
CA SER A 262 -15.88 7.69 -26.57
C SER A 262 -15.72 8.95 -27.43
N GLY A 263 -14.80 8.90 -28.41
CA GLY A 263 -14.61 9.99 -29.36
C GLY A 263 -15.87 10.33 -30.17
N GLU A 264 -16.69 9.32 -30.55
CA GLU A 264 -17.98 9.55 -31.23
C GLU A 264 -18.98 10.27 -30.33
N GLN A 265 -19.01 9.93 -29.05
CA GLN A 265 -19.89 10.59 -28.08
C GLN A 265 -19.45 12.06 -27.86
N MET A 266 -18.15 12.31 -27.82
CA MET A 266 -17.64 13.69 -27.77
C MET A 266 -17.94 14.48 -29.02
N ALA A 267 -17.81 13.87 -30.20
CA ALA A 267 -18.15 14.51 -31.49
C ALA A 267 -19.65 14.85 -31.60
N GLN A 268 -20.53 14.04 -30.98
CA GLN A 268 -21.96 14.36 -30.90
C GLN A 268 -22.25 15.56 -30.01
N LEU A 269 -21.43 15.78 -28.96
CA LEU A 269 -21.55 16.95 -28.05
C LEU A 269 -20.96 18.24 -28.66
N LEU A 270 -19.95 18.08 -29.52
CA LEU A 270 -19.19 19.18 -30.15
C LEU A 270 -19.12 19.03 -31.67
N PRO A 271 -20.26 19.03 -32.38
CA PRO A 271 -20.27 18.80 -33.82
C PRO A 271 -19.56 19.92 -34.60
N ASP A 272 -19.55 21.14 -34.06
CA ASP A 272 -19.00 22.32 -34.71
C ASP A 272 -17.51 22.58 -34.41
N ARG A 273 -16.89 21.78 -33.50
CA ARG A 273 -15.52 21.99 -33.02
C ARG A 273 -14.71 20.68 -32.99
N PRO A 274 -14.65 19.90 -34.09
CA PRO A 274 -13.94 18.62 -34.13
C PRO A 274 -12.44 18.75 -33.88
N GLU A 275 -11.85 19.93 -34.15
CA GLU A 275 -10.44 20.25 -33.92
C GLU A 275 -10.06 20.16 -32.43
N LEU A 276 -10.98 20.48 -31.50
CA LEU A 276 -10.73 20.39 -30.05
C LEU A 276 -10.60 18.94 -29.60
N ILE A 277 -11.34 18.02 -30.23
CA ILE A 277 -11.27 16.59 -29.97
C ILE A 277 -9.95 16.02 -30.51
N ALA A 278 -9.61 16.34 -31.75
CA ALA A 278 -8.36 15.89 -32.38
C ALA A 278 -7.11 16.39 -31.63
N ALA A 279 -7.15 17.62 -31.09
CA ALA A 279 -6.05 18.20 -30.33
C ALA A 279 -5.71 17.42 -29.05
N THR A 280 -6.67 16.68 -28.44
CA THR A 280 -6.42 15.88 -27.24
C THR A 280 -5.43 14.76 -27.48
N VAL A 281 -5.50 14.10 -28.64
CA VAL A 281 -4.60 12.99 -28.99
C VAL A 281 -3.16 13.50 -29.17
N ALA A 282 -3.00 14.65 -29.81
CA ALA A 282 -1.70 15.27 -29.97
C ALA A 282 -1.07 15.65 -28.61
N LEU A 283 -1.88 16.24 -27.71
CA LEU A 283 -1.44 16.60 -26.36
C LEU A 283 -1.12 15.36 -25.51
N ALA A 284 -1.95 14.30 -25.60
CA ALA A 284 -1.69 13.05 -24.90
C ALA A 284 -0.34 12.42 -25.31
N ARG A 285 -0.04 12.40 -26.60
CA ARG A 285 1.24 11.88 -27.11
C ARG A 285 2.45 12.71 -26.67
N GLU A 286 2.27 14.02 -26.52
CA GLU A 286 3.32 14.92 -26.04
C GLU A 286 3.60 14.72 -24.54
N CYS A 287 2.59 14.32 -23.75
CA CYS A 287 2.66 14.18 -22.29
C CYS A 287 2.86 12.74 -21.82
N SER A 288 2.75 11.72 -22.70
CA SER A 288 2.84 10.34 -22.26
C SER A 288 4.28 9.86 -22.11
N PHE A 289 4.57 9.21 -20.98
CA PHE A 289 5.83 8.53 -20.73
C PHE A 289 5.61 7.36 -19.76
N THR A 290 6.56 6.41 -19.76
CA THR A 290 6.46 5.21 -18.93
C THR A 290 6.99 5.44 -17.52
N TRP A 291 6.44 4.73 -16.54
CA TRP A 291 6.87 4.78 -15.14
C TRP A 291 8.35 4.48 -14.93
N GLY A 292 8.96 3.62 -15.76
CA GLY A 292 10.39 3.29 -15.67
C GLY A 292 11.34 4.49 -15.67
N ALA A 293 10.91 5.63 -16.25
CA ALA A 293 11.69 6.87 -16.22
C ALA A 293 11.70 7.57 -14.84
N LEU A 294 10.82 7.17 -13.93
CA LEU A 294 10.62 7.78 -12.62
C LEU A 294 11.08 6.88 -11.46
N ALA A 295 11.20 5.56 -11.70
CA ALA A 295 11.50 4.58 -10.66
C ALA A 295 12.76 4.95 -9.85
N PRO A 296 12.70 4.88 -8.50
CA PRO A 296 13.84 5.12 -7.63
C PRO A 296 14.82 3.95 -7.64
N ASN A 297 16.05 4.20 -7.17
CA ASN A 297 17.00 3.15 -6.86
C ASN A 297 16.95 2.77 -5.37
N LEU A 298 17.68 1.72 -5.01
CA LEU A 298 17.88 1.36 -3.61
C LEU A 298 18.64 2.47 -2.85
N PRO A 299 18.28 2.76 -1.61
CA PRO A 299 19.01 3.73 -0.80
C PRO A 299 20.44 3.26 -0.53
N HIS A 300 21.40 4.18 -0.63
CA HIS A 300 22.80 3.92 -0.31
C HIS A 300 23.06 4.05 1.18
N PHE A 301 23.89 3.15 1.70
CA PHE A 301 24.39 3.24 3.08
C PHE A 301 25.79 3.85 3.10
N PRO A 302 26.09 4.87 3.95
CA PRO A 302 27.41 5.42 4.05
C PRO A 302 28.38 4.40 4.68
N VAL A 303 29.48 4.13 4.00
CA VAL A 303 30.51 3.20 4.46
C VAL A 303 31.83 3.92 4.70
N PRO A 304 32.73 3.38 5.56
CA PRO A 304 34.06 3.96 5.78
C PRO A 304 34.89 4.03 4.49
N GLU A 305 35.83 4.97 4.46
CA GLU A 305 36.73 5.15 3.32
C GLU A 305 37.51 3.85 3.00
N GLY A 306 37.58 3.52 1.73
CA GLY A 306 38.22 2.29 1.25
C GLY A 306 37.30 1.06 1.19
N TYR A 307 36.04 1.17 1.64
CA TYR A 307 35.06 0.10 1.55
C TYR A 307 33.99 0.41 0.50
N THR A 308 33.47 -0.65 -0.12
CA THR A 308 32.18 -0.63 -0.80
C THR A 308 31.12 -1.14 0.18
N GLU A 309 29.82 -0.89 -0.08
CA GLU A 309 28.74 -1.45 0.78
C GLU A 309 28.88 -2.96 0.96
N MET A 310 29.21 -3.69 -0.12
CA MET A 310 29.36 -5.15 -0.04
C MET A 310 30.57 -5.56 0.82
N SER A 311 31.73 -4.95 0.61
CA SER A 311 32.91 -5.28 1.42
C SER A 311 32.77 -4.86 2.88
N TRP A 312 32.03 -3.78 3.15
CA TRP A 312 31.70 -3.38 4.51
C TRP A 312 30.72 -4.35 5.18
N LEU A 313 29.69 -4.78 4.46
CA LEU A 313 28.77 -5.82 4.92
C LEU A 313 29.52 -7.12 5.25
N GLU A 314 30.38 -7.59 4.37
CA GLU A 314 31.23 -8.77 4.61
C GLU A 314 32.07 -8.62 5.87
N HIS A 315 32.74 -7.47 6.03
CA HIS A 315 33.54 -7.17 7.22
C HIS A 315 32.72 -7.27 8.51
N GLU A 316 31.57 -6.59 8.56
CA GLU A 316 30.70 -6.57 9.74
C GLU A 316 30.10 -7.95 10.05
N VAL A 317 29.66 -8.68 9.03
CA VAL A 317 29.12 -10.04 9.19
C VAL A 317 30.18 -10.96 9.81
N TRP A 318 31.41 -10.98 9.26
CA TRP A 318 32.46 -11.85 9.79
C TRP A 318 32.96 -11.45 11.17
N ARG A 319 33.04 -10.15 11.45
CA ARG A 319 33.41 -9.62 12.76
C ARG A 319 32.41 -10.08 13.82
N ARG A 320 31.11 -9.91 13.57
CA ARG A 320 30.04 -10.24 14.53
C ARG A 320 29.76 -11.75 14.59
N ALA A 321 29.93 -12.49 13.51
CA ALA A 321 29.78 -13.94 13.50
C ALA A 321 30.74 -14.65 14.47
N LYS A 322 31.96 -14.10 14.65
CA LYS A 322 32.92 -14.65 15.64
C LYS A 322 32.36 -14.67 17.05
N GLU A 323 31.66 -13.62 17.45
CA GLU A 323 31.03 -13.48 18.76
C GLU A 323 29.77 -14.33 18.86
N ARG A 324 28.84 -14.18 17.90
CA ARG A 324 27.51 -14.81 17.92
C ARG A 324 27.56 -16.35 17.84
N TYR A 325 28.59 -16.90 17.21
CA TYR A 325 28.80 -18.36 17.11
C TYR A 325 29.88 -18.89 18.08
N ALA A 326 30.47 -18.05 18.95
CA ALA A 326 31.57 -18.47 19.80
C ALA A 326 31.24 -19.65 20.71
N SER A 327 30.07 -19.66 21.33
CA SER A 327 29.59 -20.70 22.26
C SER A 327 29.04 -21.96 21.55
N ARG A 328 28.89 -21.94 20.21
CA ARG A 328 28.27 -23.04 19.45
C ARG A 328 29.28 -24.18 19.16
N PRO A 329 28.82 -25.44 19.03
CA PRO A 329 29.64 -26.59 18.63
C PRO A 329 30.43 -26.33 17.33
N VAL A 330 31.55 -27.03 17.17
CA VAL A 330 32.45 -26.84 16.00
C VAL A 330 31.73 -27.12 14.69
N GLU A 331 30.88 -28.13 14.66
CA GLU A 331 30.10 -28.55 13.50
C GLU A 331 29.14 -27.41 13.05
N ILE A 332 28.45 -26.82 14.02
CA ILE A 332 27.54 -25.68 13.77
C ILE A 332 28.33 -24.47 13.26
N ARG A 333 29.49 -24.18 13.86
CA ARG A 333 30.35 -23.06 13.41
C ARG A 333 30.85 -23.25 11.98
N GLN A 334 31.20 -24.49 11.58
CA GLN A 334 31.64 -24.80 10.22
C GLN A 334 30.49 -24.69 9.22
N ALA A 335 29.32 -25.23 9.56
CA ALA A 335 28.11 -25.12 8.74
C ALA A 335 27.68 -23.66 8.56
N ALA A 336 27.71 -22.86 9.64
CA ALA A 336 27.40 -21.43 9.60
C ALA A 336 28.35 -20.64 8.69
N ARG A 337 29.67 -20.95 8.75
CA ARG A 337 30.63 -20.31 7.83
C ARG A 337 30.34 -20.60 6.36
N LYS A 338 29.94 -21.84 6.04
CA LYS A 338 29.56 -22.23 4.67
C LYS A 338 28.29 -21.47 4.24
N GLN A 339 27.29 -21.44 5.11
CA GLN A 339 26.02 -20.78 4.87
C GLN A 339 26.18 -19.26 4.70
N ILE A 340 26.91 -18.59 5.57
CA ILE A 340 27.19 -17.14 5.48
C ILE A 340 27.85 -16.78 4.14
N ARG A 341 28.84 -17.59 3.65
CA ARG A 341 29.45 -17.35 2.34
C ARG A 341 28.45 -17.45 1.21
N HIS A 342 27.56 -18.45 1.27
CA HIS A 342 26.50 -18.64 0.29
C HIS A 342 25.56 -17.44 0.27
N GLU A 343 25.06 -17.03 1.44
CA GLU A 343 24.13 -15.90 1.58
C GLU A 343 24.74 -14.57 1.12
N LEU A 344 26.00 -14.28 1.50
CA LEU A 344 26.72 -13.09 1.02
C LEU A 344 26.89 -13.10 -0.50
N GLY A 345 27.09 -14.28 -1.10
CA GLY A 345 27.13 -14.45 -2.57
C GLY A 345 25.80 -14.08 -3.23
N VAL A 346 24.68 -14.52 -2.67
CA VAL A 346 23.32 -14.20 -3.16
C VAL A 346 23.03 -12.70 -2.98
N ILE A 347 23.34 -12.12 -1.81
CA ILE A 347 23.16 -10.68 -1.54
C ILE A 347 23.96 -9.83 -2.54
N LYS A 348 25.19 -10.24 -2.84
CA LYS A 348 26.04 -9.57 -3.85
C LYS A 348 25.45 -9.66 -5.25
N GLN A 349 24.98 -10.84 -5.66
CA GLN A 349 24.37 -11.08 -6.97
C GLN A 349 23.11 -10.22 -7.16
N LEU A 350 22.29 -10.08 -6.13
CA LEU A 350 21.04 -9.31 -6.17
C LEU A 350 21.22 -7.80 -5.93
N GLY A 351 22.42 -7.37 -5.47
CA GLY A 351 22.71 -5.94 -5.30
C GLY A 351 22.08 -5.29 -4.07
N PHE A 352 21.83 -6.04 -2.98
CA PHE A 352 21.15 -5.53 -1.77
C PHE A 352 22.06 -5.30 -0.52
N PRO A 353 23.38 -5.08 -0.60
CA PRO A 353 24.19 -4.91 0.61
C PRO A 353 23.76 -3.71 1.45
N GLY A 354 23.41 -2.58 0.83
CA GLY A 354 22.96 -1.36 1.52
C GLY A 354 21.70 -1.60 2.35
N TYR A 355 20.77 -2.42 1.86
CA TYR A 355 19.55 -2.78 2.61
C TYR A 355 19.88 -3.47 3.94
N PHE A 356 20.78 -4.47 3.94
CA PHE A 356 21.20 -5.16 5.16
C PHE A 356 21.96 -4.23 6.11
N LEU A 357 22.76 -3.31 5.59
CA LEU A 357 23.48 -2.33 6.41
C LEU A 357 22.52 -1.34 7.09
N ILE A 358 21.48 -0.87 6.40
CA ILE A 358 20.44 -0.01 6.98
C ILE A 358 19.72 -0.75 8.12
N VAL A 359 19.29 -1.99 7.89
CA VAL A 359 18.62 -2.79 8.92
C VAL A 359 19.54 -3.05 10.11
N CYS A 360 20.84 -3.30 9.85
CA CYS A 360 21.85 -3.48 10.89
C CYS A 360 22.03 -2.21 11.74
N ASP A 361 22.07 -1.03 11.13
CA ASP A 361 22.19 0.25 11.82
C ASP A 361 20.98 0.51 12.74
N LEU A 362 19.77 0.20 12.29
CA LEU A 362 18.56 0.29 13.12
C LEU A 362 18.63 -0.63 14.34
N VAL A 363 19.12 -1.86 14.16
CA VAL A 363 19.32 -2.81 15.28
C VAL A 363 20.43 -2.33 16.22
N ASP A 364 21.50 -1.76 15.70
CA ASP A 364 22.59 -1.20 16.51
C ASP A 364 22.12 0.03 17.30
N PHE A 365 21.28 0.88 16.72
CA PHE A 365 20.62 1.95 17.47
C PHE A 365 19.80 1.37 18.63
N CYS A 366 18.93 0.38 18.36
CA CYS A 366 18.15 -0.26 19.42
C CYS A 366 19.02 -0.79 20.56
N ARG A 367 20.16 -1.42 20.24
CA ARG A 367 21.11 -1.92 21.25
C ARG A 367 21.75 -0.81 22.06
N ARG A 368 22.21 0.26 21.42
CA ARG A 368 22.84 1.40 22.12
C ARG A 368 21.87 2.05 23.11
N GLU A 369 20.61 2.15 22.75
CA GLU A 369 19.55 2.73 23.57
C GLU A 369 18.90 1.72 24.52
N ASN A 370 19.39 0.47 24.60
CA ASN A 370 18.77 -0.62 25.37
C ASN A 370 17.28 -0.80 25.02
N ILE A 371 16.97 -0.85 23.70
CA ILE A 371 15.65 -1.14 23.16
C ILE A 371 15.65 -2.58 22.66
N LEU A 372 14.72 -3.41 23.13
CA LEU A 372 14.64 -4.78 22.67
C LEU A 372 13.99 -4.82 21.28
N CYS A 373 14.68 -5.43 20.32
CA CYS A 373 14.18 -5.62 18.97
C CYS A 373 14.52 -7.01 18.43
N GLN A 374 13.75 -7.44 17.42
CA GLN A 374 13.86 -8.79 16.83
C GLN A 374 13.44 -8.77 15.37
N GLY A 375 14.30 -9.19 14.47
CA GLY A 375 13.93 -9.50 13.10
C GLY A 375 12.98 -10.69 13.04
N ARG A 376 11.87 -10.53 12.33
CA ARG A 376 10.77 -11.48 12.26
C ARG A 376 10.62 -12.10 10.87
N GLY A 377 9.81 -13.15 10.80
CA GLY A 377 9.41 -13.78 9.54
C GLY A 377 10.57 -14.48 8.85
N SER A 378 10.75 -14.19 7.57
CA SER A 378 11.77 -14.85 6.75
C SER A 378 13.20 -14.50 7.12
N ALA A 379 13.45 -13.35 7.75
CA ALA A 379 14.79 -12.96 8.22
C ALA A 379 15.41 -13.96 9.21
N ALA A 380 14.57 -14.68 9.98
CA ALA A 380 15.03 -15.74 10.89
C ALA A 380 15.72 -16.91 10.16
N ASN A 381 15.52 -17.07 8.84
CA ASN A 381 16.16 -18.13 8.06
C ASN A 381 17.59 -17.77 7.60
N SER A 382 18.10 -16.58 7.90
CA SER A 382 19.39 -16.09 7.42
C SER A 382 20.46 -16.13 8.50
N ALA A 383 21.57 -16.79 8.20
CA ALA A 383 22.77 -16.79 9.04
C ALA A 383 23.49 -15.43 9.01
N VAL A 384 23.33 -14.66 7.93
CA VAL A 384 23.80 -13.25 7.86
C VAL A 384 22.98 -12.39 8.80
N CYS A 385 21.64 -12.48 8.80
CA CYS A 385 20.78 -11.75 9.74
C CYS A 385 21.08 -12.13 11.20
N PHE A 386 21.33 -13.40 11.48
CA PHE A 386 21.76 -13.84 12.82
C PHE A 386 23.12 -13.24 13.19
N ALA A 387 24.12 -13.31 12.32
CA ALA A 387 25.45 -12.75 12.56
C ALA A 387 25.40 -11.25 12.85
N LEU A 388 24.65 -10.48 12.03
CA LEU A 388 24.45 -9.03 12.23
C LEU A 388 23.65 -8.70 13.50
N GLY A 389 22.96 -9.71 14.09
CA GLY A 389 22.10 -9.57 15.24
C GLY A 389 20.73 -8.99 14.94
N ILE A 390 20.34 -9.01 13.67
CA ILE A 390 18.98 -8.67 13.24
C ILE A 390 17.98 -9.65 13.83
N THR A 391 18.33 -10.95 13.92
CA THR A 391 17.52 -11.97 14.57
C THR A 391 18.31 -12.68 15.69
N ASN A 392 17.60 -13.18 16.71
CA ASN A 392 18.17 -14.04 17.76
C ASN A 392 17.97 -15.53 17.50
N ALA A 393 17.17 -15.90 16.48
CA ALA A 393 17.00 -17.29 16.07
C ALA A 393 18.20 -17.76 15.23
N GLU A 394 18.90 -18.81 15.71
CA GLU A 394 20.06 -19.36 15.01
C GLU A 394 19.58 -20.37 13.95
N PRO A 395 19.76 -20.08 12.64
CA PRO A 395 19.11 -20.85 11.59
C PRO A 395 19.72 -22.24 11.33
N ILE A 396 21.01 -22.46 11.64
CA ILE A 396 21.70 -23.71 11.34
C ILE A 396 21.23 -24.82 12.28
N SER A 397 21.24 -24.59 13.59
CA SER A 397 20.74 -25.54 14.58
C SER A 397 19.23 -25.81 14.41
N ALA A 398 18.47 -24.78 14.06
CA ALA A 398 17.04 -24.87 13.77
C ALA A 398 16.73 -25.45 12.37
N GLN A 399 17.76 -25.73 11.55
CA GLN A 399 17.64 -26.26 10.18
C GLN A 399 16.65 -25.46 9.31
N LEU A 400 16.71 -24.12 9.39
CA LEU A 400 15.89 -23.23 8.58
C LEU A 400 16.49 -23.07 7.18
N LEU A 401 15.64 -22.84 6.18
CA LEU A 401 16.06 -22.75 4.77
C LEU A 401 16.17 -21.28 4.36
N PHE A 402 17.38 -20.86 3.96
CA PHE A 402 17.66 -19.50 3.50
C PHE A 402 16.86 -19.10 2.25
N GLU A 403 16.66 -20.05 1.34
CA GLU A 403 15.95 -19.84 0.08
C GLU A 403 14.48 -19.38 0.28
N ARG A 404 13.95 -19.52 1.50
CA ARG A 404 12.64 -18.96 1.88
C ARG A 404 12.69 -17.46 2.18
N PHE A 405 13.87 -16.97 2.48
CA PHE A 405 14.10 -15.54 2.75
C PHE A 405 14.54 -14.81 1.47
N LEU A 406 15.54 -15.35 0.78
CA LEU A 406 16.12 -14.74 -0.41
C LEU A 406 16.57 -15.82 -1.38
N SER A 407 16.17 -15.72 -2.66
CA SER A 407 16.63 -16.61 -3.73
C SER A 407 17.07 -15.78 -4.93
N PRO A 408 17.97 -16.31 -5.79
CA PRO A 408 18.39 -15.62 -7.02
C PRO A 408 17.26 -15.30 -7.99
N ASP A 409 16.16 -16.06 -7.93
CA ASP A 409 14.99 -15.91 -8.82
C ASP A 409 13.94 -14.94 -8.27
N ARG A 410 14.22 -14.26 -7.17
CA ARG A 410 13.29 -13.31 -6.56
C ARG A 410 13.44 -11.92 -7.17
N ASP A 411 12.33 -11.36 -7.59
CA ASP A 411 12.25 -9.94 -7.96
C ASP A 411 12.14 -9.07 -6.70
N GLY A 412 13.02 -8.07 -6.58
CA GLY A 412 13.01 -7.07 -5.53
C GLY A 412 13.73 -7.45 -4.22
N PRO A 413 13.89 -6.48 -3.31
CA PRO A 413 14.60 -6.64 -2.04
C PRO A 413 13.88 -7.59 -1.08
N PRO A 414 14.63 -8.18 -0.11
CA PRO A 414 14.00 -8.96 0.95
C PRO A 414 13.10 -8.08 1.82
N ASP A 415 12.09 -8.69 2.42
CA ASP A 415 11.20 -8.03 3.39
C ASP A 415 11.65 -8.41 4.82
N ILE A 416 12.35 -7.50 5.48
CA ILE A 416 12.81 -7.68 6.86
C ILE A 416 11.92 -6.85 7.78
N ASP A 417 11.00 -7.52 8.46
CA ASP A 417 10.22 -6.94 9.53
C ASP A 417 11.06 -6.86 10.82
N ILE A 418 11.10 -5.70 11.46
CA ILE A 418 11.73 -5.52 12.77
C ILE A 418 10.62 -5.30 13.79
N ASP A 419 10.43 -6.27 14.68
CA ASP A 419 9.62 -6.09 15.88
C ASP A 419 10.44 -5.33 16.92
N ILE A 420 9.85 -4.29 17.52
CA ILE A 420 10.46 -3.41 18.50
C ILE A 420 9.54 -3.41 19.72
N GLU A 421 10.08 -3.31 20.92
CA GLU A 421 9.24 -3.15 22.12
C GLU A 421 8.29 -1.96 21.97
N SER A 422 7.03 -2.16 22.33
CA SER A 422 5.93 -1.25 21.93
C SER A 422 6.11 0.17 22.46
N GLY A 423 6.54 0.33 23.71
CA GLY A 423 6.66 1.61 24.38
C GLY A 423 7.76 2.50 23.81
N ARG A 424 8.77 1.92 23.15
CA ARG A 424 9.95 2.64 22.66
C ARG A 424 10.09 2.68 21.14
N ARG A 425 9.11 2.13 20.41
CA ARG A 425 9.12 2.11 18.95
C ARG A 425 9.21 3.51 18.33
N GLU A 426 8.58 4.53 18.94
CA GLU A 426 8.62 5.90 18.44
C GLU A 426 10.06 6.45 18.38
N GLU A 427 10.91 6.09 19.33
CA GLU A 427 12.31 6.51 19.34
C GLU A 427 13.06 6.02 18.10
N VAL A 428 12.78 4.78 17.67
CA VAL A 428 13.37 4.19 16.45
C VAL A 428 12.86 4.90 15.19
N ILE A 429 11.56 5.21 15.10
CA ILE A 429 11.00 5.96 13.98
C ILE A 429 11.65 7.36 13.90
N GLN A 430 11.78 8.05 15.03
CA GLN A 430 12.42 9.36 15.05
C GLN A 430 13.93 9.28 14.77
N TYR A 431 14.60 8.17 15.13
CA TYR A 431 15.99 7.91 14.73
C TYR A 431 16.13 7.85 13.19
N VAL A 432 15.23 7.14 12.49
CA VAL A 432 15.24 7.09 11.02
C VAL A 432 15.14 8.49 10.43
N TYR A 433 14.20 9.32 10.91
CA TYR A 433 14.06 10.70 10.43
C TYR A 433 15.30 11.57 10.71
N ARG A 434 15.96 11.40 11.88
CA ARG A 434 17.18 12.14 12.20
C ARG A 434 18.37 11.71 11.34
N THR A 435 18.48 10.43 11.04
CA THR A 435 19.63 9.86 10.32
C THR A 435 19.53 10.09 8.81
N HIS A 436 18.35 9.87 8.23
CA HIS A 436 18.16 9.93 6.78
C HIS A 436 17.51 11.23 6.28
N GLY A 437 16.99 12.05 7.18
CA GLY A 437 16.23 13.26 6.83
C GLY A 437 14.79 12.96 6.42
N ARG A 438 13.88 13.90 6.68
CA ARG A 438 12.47 13.78 6.28
C ARG A 438 12.24 13.84 4.78
N GLU A 439 13.21 14.34 4.03
CA GLU A 439 13.15 14.36 2.57
C GLU A 439 13.30 12.96 1.96
N ARG A 440 14.02 12.06 2.64
CA ARG A 440 14.34 10.72 2.15
C ARG A 440 13.68 9.60 2.95
N ALA A 441 12.99 9.94 4.03
CA ALA A 441 12.30 9.00 4.90
C ALA A 441 10.86 9.42 5.13
N ALA A 442 9.90 8.51 4.92
CA ALA A 442 8.49 8.73 5.21
C ALA A 442 7.79 7.42 5.56
N GLN A 443 6.69 7.51 6.31
CA GLN A 443 5.86 6.34 6.55
C GLN A 443 5.01 6.01 5.33
N VAL A 444 4.76 4.72 5.13
CA VAL A 444 3.82 4.22 4.11
C VAL A 444 2.40 4.55 4.52
N ALA A 445 1.56 4.91 3.56
CA ALA A 445 0.14 5.10 3.80
C ALA A 445 -0.61 3.77 3.91
N ASN A 446 -1.82 3.86 4.43
CA ASN A 446 -2.82 2.81 4.35
C ASN A 446 -4.12 3.42 3.84
N VAL A 447 -4.61 2.97 2.71
CA VAL A 447 -5.87 3.44 2.16
C VAL A 447 -7.03 2.87 2.97
N ILE A 448 -7.72 3.73 3.70
CA ILE A 448 -8.90 3.36 4.47
C ILE A 448 -10.12 3.38 3.55
N THR A 449 -10.74 2.23 3.38
CA THR A 449 -11.93 2.08 2.52
C THR A 449 -13.22 2.09 3.33
N TYR A 450 -14.31 2.47 2.68
CA TYR A 450 -15.64 2.40 3.27
C TYR A 450 -16.02 0.99 3.67
N ARG A 451 -16.31 0.80 4.95
CA ARG A 451 -16.94 -0.39 5.52
C ARG A 451 -18.42 -0.15 5.74
N ARG A 452 -19.22 -1.22 5.88
CA ARG A 452 -20.68 -1.16 5.96
C ARG A 452 -21.21 -0.02 6.85
N LYS A 453 -20.67 0.12 8.05
CA LYS A 453 -21.10 1.16 9.01
C LYS A 453 -20.88 2.59 8.48
N GLY A 454 -19.72 2.85 7.88
CA GLY A 454 -19.38 4.14 7.27
C GLY A 454 -20.20 4.41 6.03
N ALA A 455 -20.31 3.43 5.13
CA ALA A 455 -21.08 3.50 3.91
C ALA A 455 -22.56 3.83 4.16
N THR A 456 -23.22 3.11 5.09
CA THR A 456 -24.63 3.36 5.45
C THR A 456 -24.83 4.77 6.00
N ARG A 457 -23.92 5.23 6.89
CA ARG A 457 -24.04 6.56 7.50
C ARG A 457 -23.86 7.68 6.48
N ASP A 458 -22.85 7.57 5.63
CA ASP A 458 -22.52 8.62 4.66
C ASP A 458 -23.53 8.61 3.49
N ALA A 459 -24.07 7.43 3.07
CA ALA A 459 -25.19 7.34 2.15
C ALA A 459 -26.45 8.04 2.68
N ALA A 460 -26.80 7.79 3.95
CA ALA A 460 -27.95 8.44 4.59
C ALA A 460 -27.78 9.96 4.66
N ARG A 461 -26.59 10.45 4.99
CA ARG A 461 -26.27 11.88 5.02
C ARG A 461 -26.37 12.52 3.64
N ALA A 462 -25.78 11.87 2.61
CA ALA A 462 -25.86 12.32 1.24
C ALA A 462 -27.32 12.43 0.74
N LEU A 463 -28.18 11.54 1.17
CA LEU A 463 -29.62 11.55 0.87
C LEU A 463 -30.44 12.52 1.73
N GLY A 464 -29.82 13.22 2.69
CA GLY A 464 -30.46 14.24 3.52
C GLY A 464 -31.24 13.69 4.73
N TYR A 465 -31.04 12.45 5.11
CA TYR A 465 -31.67 11.87 6.29
C TYR A 465 -31.09 12.44 7.59
N PRO A 466 -31.90 12.57 8.65
CA PRO A 466 -31.45 13.04 9.95
C PRO A 466 -30.32 12.17 10.54
N GLN A 467 -29.39 12.81 11.25
CA GLN A 467 -28.24 12.10 11.84
C GLN A 467 -28.64 10.96 12.77
N GLY A 468 -29.72 11.10 13.57
CA GLY A 468 -30.21 10.04 14.45
C GLY A 468 -30.61 8.77 13.70
N SER A 469 -31.29 8.91 12.56
CA SER A 469 -31.65 7.80 11.68
C SER A 469 -30.40 7.16 11.06
N ALA A 470 -29.48 7.98 10.53
CA ALA A 470 -28.22 7.50 9.96
C ALA A 470 -27.39 6.71 10.98
N ASP A 471 -27.34 7.15 12.23
CA ASP A 471 -26.62 6.47 13.31
C ASP A 471 -27.31 5.15 13.70
N ALA A 472 -28.66 5.11 13.78
CA ALA A 472 -29.42 3.90 14.07
C ALA A 472 -29.18 2.82 12.99
N TRP A 473 -29.29 3.17 11.72
CA TRP A 473 -29.03 2.26 10.59
C TRP A 473 -27.58 1.79 10.53
N SER A 474 -26.63 2.70 10.76
CA SER A 474 -25.20 2.36 10.75
C SER A 474 -24.82 1.40 11.89
N LYS A 475 -25.52 1.44 13.02
CA LYS A 475 -25.35 0.51 14.16
C LYS A 475 -26.14 -0.79 14.00
N GLY A 476 -27.04 -0.88 13.02
CA GLY A 476 -27.89 -2.04 12.79
C GLY A 476 -29.05 -2.17 13.79
N THR A 477 -29.46 -1.08 14.48
CA THR A 477 -30.60 -1.06 15.40
C THR A 477 -31.94 -0.97 14.68
N SER A 478 -31.94 -0.54 13.42
CA SER A 478 -33.06 -0.56 12.49
C SER A 478 -32.59 -0.74 11.07
N GLU A 479 -33.47 -1.18 10.16
CA GLU A 479 -33.12 -1.34 8.75
C GLU A 479 -33.18 -0.01 8.00
N PRO A 480 -32.17 0.28 7.14
CA PRO A 480 -32.19 1.48 6.31
C PRO A 480 -33.22 1.34 5.16
N PRO A 481 -33.77 2.44 4.66
CA PRO A 481 -34.54 2.46 3.42
C PRO A 481 -33.74 1.93 2.22
N VAL A 482 -34.45 1.50 1.17
CA VAL A 482 -33.85 0.87 -0.03
C VAL A 482 -32.89 1.82 -0.73
N ASP A 483 -33.20 3.10 -0.82
CA ASP A 483 -32.34 4.13 -1.44
C ASP A 483 -31.02 4.33 -0.68
N VAL A 484 -31.06 4.30 0.67
CA VAL A 484 -29.87 4.32 1.52
C VAL A 484 -29.05 3.06 1.33
N SER A 485 -29.69 1.88 1.34
CA SER A 485 -29.00 0.60 1.16
C SER A 485 -28.32 0.53 -0.21
N SER A 486 -29.01 0.90 -1.26
CA SER A 486 -28.49 0.89 -2.64
C SER A 486 -27.30 1.85 -2.81
N LEU A 487 -27.37 3.05 -2.25
CA LEU A 487 -26.24 3.99 -2.29
C LEU A 487 -25.09 3.52 -1.39
N ALA A 488 -25.37 2.94 -0.22
CA ALA A 488 -24.36 2.40 0.69
C ALA A 488 -23.58 1.23 0.06
N GLU A 489 -24.23 0.40 -0.76
CA GLU A 489 -23.54 -0.65 -1.53
C GLU A 489 -22.53 -0.08 -2.53
N GLN A 490 -22.83 1.05 -3.16
CA GLN A 490 -21.90 1.74 -4.06
C GLN A 490 -20.69 2.34 -3.31
N PHE A 491 -20.88 2.78 -2.06
CA PHE A 491 -19.77 3.25 -1.21
C PHE A 491 -18.86 2.13 -0.73
N LEU A 492 -19.35 0.88 -0.61
CA LEU A 492 -18.56 -0.22 -0.05
C LEU A 492 -17.28 -0.48 -0.84
N GLY A 493 -16.15 -0.47 -0.12
CA GLY A 493 -14.82 -0.72 -0.71
C GLY A 493 -14.16 0.54 -1.29
N GLN A 494 -14.91 1.59 -1.59
CA GLN A 494 -14.36 2.83 -2.11
C GLN A 494 -13.35 3.49 -1.16
N PRO A 495 -12.28 4.12 -1.64
CA PRO A 495 -11.35 4.90 -0.83
C PRO A 495 -12.08 6.02 -0.08
N ARG A 496 -11.70 6.20 1.19
CA ARG A 496 -12.31 7.19 2.06
C ARG A 496 -11.33 8.27 2.52
N HIS A 497 -10.17 7.86 2.97
CA HIS A 497 -9.06 8.72 3.38
C HIS A 497 -7.80 7.89 3.59
N LEU A 498 -6.65 8.57 3.66
CA LEU A 498 -5.40 7.93 4.05
C LEU A 498 -5.28 7.79 5.57
N GLY A 499 -4.78 6.64 6.01
CA GLY A 499 -4.22 6.41 7.33
C GLY A 499 -2.70 6.18 7.24
N ILE A 500 -2.07 5.95 8.38
CA ILE A 500 -0.66 5.53 8.46
C ILE A 500 -0.62 4.01 8.49
N HIS A 501 0.27 3.39 7.72
CA HIS A 501 0.58 1.96 7.88
C HIS A 501 1.22 1.71 9.25
N SER A 502 0.88 0.60 9.89
CA SER A 502 1.28 0.32 11.27
C SER A 502 2.80 0.22 11.49
N GLY A 503 3.58 -0.10 10.47
CA GLY A 503 5.01 -0.33 10.58
C GLY A 503 5.84 0.19 9.41
N GLY A 504 5.26 0.26 8.22
CA GLY A 504 5.97 0.53 6.98
C GLY A 504 6.62 1.92 6.96
N MET A 505 7.91 1.93 6.70
CA MET A 505 8.70 3.13 6.47
C MET A 505 9.51 2.98 5.18
N VAL A 506 9.47 3.99 4.32
CA VAL A 506 10.25 4.03 3.08
C VAL A 506 11.50 4.85 3.30
N LEU A 507 12.61 4.35 2.74
CA LEU A 507 13.84 5.10 2.54
C LEU A 507 14.14 5.15 1.06
N CYS A 508 14.55 6.31 0.55
CA CYS A 508 14.83 6.55 -0.85
C CYS A 508 16.25 7.06 -1.09
N ASP A 509 16.83 6.74 -2.25
CA ASP A 509 18.15 7.22 -2.70
C ASP A 509 18.18 8.73 -2.97
N ARG A 510 17.00 9.31 -3.24
CA ARG A 510 16.75 10.71 -3.57
C ARG A 510 15.60 11.26 -2.72
N PRO A 511 15.26 12.55 -2.80
CA PRO A 511 14.06 13.07 -2.15
C PRO A 511 12.82 12.26 -2.57
N ILE A 512 12.05 11.79 -1.59
CA ILE A 512 10.82 11.00 -1.85
C ILE A 512 9.85 11.80 -2.72
N ALA A 513 9.83 13.12 -2.55
CA ALA A 513 9.00 14.03 -3.34
C ALA A 513 9.30 14.00 -4.85
N ASP A 514 10.44 13.43 -5.30
CA ASP A 514 10.73 13.19 -6.71
C ASP A 514 9.94 12.00 -7.27
N VAL A 515 9.42 11.15 -6.39
CA VAL A 515 8.71 9.92 -6.73
C VAL A 515 7.23 10.04 -6.40
N VAL A 516 6.90 10.50 -5.19
CA VAL A 516 5.53 10.64 -4.69
C VAL A 516 5.44 11.80 -3.70
N PRO A 517 4.35 12.59 -3.71
CA PRO A 517 4.15 13.61 -2.71
C PRO A 517 4.04 13.04 -1.30
N MET A 518 4.46 13.84 -0.31
CA MET A 518 4.34 13.55 1.11
C MET A 518 3.39 14.55 1.77
N GLU A 519 2.79 14.13 2.88
CA GLU A 519 1.93 14.95 3.71
C GLU A 519 2.14 14.68 5.21
N TRP A 520 1.67 15.58 6.07
CA TRP A 520 1.66 15.33 7.50
C TRP A 520 0.67 14.23 7.87
N ALA A 521 1.09 13.37 8.76
CA ALA A 521 0.20 12.40 9.38
C ALA A 521 -0.59 13.06 10.53
N ARG A 522 -1.64 12.38 11.04
CA ARG A 522 -2.34 12.81 12.26
C ARG A 522 -1.52 12.63 13.53
N MET A 523 -0.53 11.74 13.50
CA MET A 523 0.41 11.58 14.60
C MET A 523 1.48 12.66 14.49
N GLU A 524 1.77 13.28 15.62
CA GLU A 524 2.75 14.35 15.73
C GLU A 524 4.13 13.88 15.22
N ASN A 525 4.84 14.77 14.57
CA ASN A 525 6.19 14.54 14.04
C ASN A 525 6.33 13.37 13.05
N ARG A 526 5.26 12.99 12.35
CA ARG A 526 5.31 11.96 11.31
C ARG A 526 4.84 12.49 9.97
N SER A 527 5.59 12.19 8.91
CA SER A 527 5.22 12.36 7.52
C SER A 527 4.81 11.03 6.90
N VAL A 528 3.85 11.07 5.99
CA VAL A 528 3.35 9.91 5.27
C VAL A 528 3.38 10.21 3.77
N LEU A 529 3.83 9.25 2.97
CA LEU A 529 3.71 9.34 1.52
C LEU A 529 2.28 8.97 1.07
N GLN A 530 1.88 9.38 -0.13
CA GLN A 530 0.50 9.24 -0.59
C GLN A 530 0.15 7.84 -1.09
N TRP A 531 1.06 6.88 -1.06
CA TRP A 531 0.89 5.51 -1.55
C TRP A 531 0.83 4.47 -0.45
N ASP A 532 0.09 3.40 -0.70
CA ASP A 532 0.07 2.23 0.15
C ASP A 532 1.27 1.29 -0.14
N LYS A 533 1.31 0.14 0.55
CA LYS A 533 2.42 -0.81 0.42
C LYS A 533 2.52 -1.42 -0.98
N ASP A 534 1.39 -1.62 -1.65
CA ASP A 534 1.33 -2.27 -2.95
C ASP A 534 1.78 -1.27 -4.04
N ASP A 535 1.35 -0.01 -3.93
CA ASP A 535 1.83 1.10 -4.76
C ASP A 535 3.34 1.33 -4.60
N CYS A 536 3.86 1.29 -3.35
CA CYS A 536 5.30 1.41 -3.09
C CYS A 536 6.10 0.29 -3.75
N ALA A 537 5.60 -0.96 -3.67
CA ALA A 537 6.25 -2.12 -4.30
C ALA A 537 6.26 -1.98 -5.82
N ALA A 538 5.14 -1.60 -6.43
CA ALA A 538 5.02 -1.36 -7.87
C ALA A 538 5.92 -0.23 -8.36
N ALA A 539 6.09 0.81 -7.54
CA ALA A 539 6.98 1.92 -7.83
C ALA A 539 8.48 1.62 -7.66
N GLY A 540 8.84 0.49 -7.05
CA GLY A 540 10.22 0.14 -6.72
C GLY A 540 10.74 0.80 -5.44
N LEU A 541 9.88 1.37 -4.60
CA LEU A 541 10.25 1.92 -3.29
C LEU A 541 10.50 0.81 -2.28
N VAL A 542 11.61 0.90 -1.56
CA VAL A 542 11.99 -0.08 -0.53
C VAL A 542 11.34 0.26 0.80
N LYS A 543 10.57 -0.69 1.32
CA LYS A 543 9.88 -0.60 2.60
C LYS A 543 10.65 -1.32 3.70
N PHE A 544 10.70 -0.73 4.88
CA PHE A 544 11.19 -1.30 6.13
C PHE A 544 10.05 -1.33 7.14
N ASP A 545 9.69 -2.48 7.67
CA ASP A 545 8.61 -2.59 8.66
C ASP A 545 9.16 -2.50 10.09
N LEU A 546 8.83 -1.40 10.77
CA LEU A 546 9.14 -1.14 12.17
C LEU A 546 7.88 -1.35 13.01
N LEU A 547 7.71 -2.55 13.55
CA LEU A 547 6.47 -2.96 14.22
C LEU A 547 6.61 -2.90 15.73
N GLY A 548 5.58 -2.45 16.44
CA GLY A 548 5.55 -2.51 17.91
C GLY A 548 5.01 -3.86 18.39
N LEU A 549 5.75 -4.55 19.26
CA LEU A 549 5.35 -5.83 19.85
C LEU A 549 5.40 -5.78 21.39
N GLY A 550 4.23 -5.83 22.04
CA GLY A 550 4.14 -5.78 23.52
C GLY A 550 4.84 -6.95 24.21
N MET A 551 4.99 -8.11 23.55
CA MET A 551 5.72 -9.23 24.13
C MET A 551 7.21 -8.93 24.27
N LEU A 552 7.82 -8.15 23.36
CA LEU A 552 9.23 -7.74 23.52
C LEU A 552 9.41 -6.83 24.73
N GLU A 553 8.47 -5.95 24.99
CA GLU A 553 8.46 -5.11 26.20
C GLU A 553 8.32 -5.96 27.46
N ALA A 554 7.43 -6.95 27.47
CA ALA A 554 7.31 -7.90 28.58
C ALA A 554 8.60 -8.70 28.79
N LEU A 555 9.26 -9.19 27.73
CA LEU A 555 10.54 -9.88 27.81
C LEU A 555 11.65 -8.96 28.35
N HIS A 556 11.67 -7.69 27.96
CA HIS A 556 12.63 -6.71 28.47
C HIS A 556 12.48 -6.55 29.98
N HIS A 557 11.26 -6.36 30.48
CA HIS A 557 11.00 -6.31 31.92
C HIS A 557 11.39 -7.60 32.65
N MET A 558 11.22 -8.78 32.05
CA MET A 558 11.64 -10.05 32.63
C MET A 558 13.18 -10.14 32.72
N ILE A 559 13.89 -9.73 31.65
CA ILE A 559 15.35 -9.71 31.61
C ILE A 559 15.89 -8.76 32.69
N ASP A 560 15.32 -7.56 32.81
CA ASP A 560 15.71 -6.60 33.84
C ASP A 560 15.44 -7.10 35.26
N ALA A 561 14.31 -7.78 35.48
CA ALA A 561 13.98 -8.38 36.75
C ALA A 561 14.99 -9.50 37.12
N VAL A 562 15.37 -10.35 36.17
CA VAL A 562 16.41 -11.38 36.40
C VAL A 562 17.75 -10.73 36.72
N ARG A 563 18.15 -9.70 35.98
CA ARG A 563 19.39 -8.96 36.25
C ARG A 563 19.39 -8.34 37.66
N ALA A 564 18.29 -7.67 38.02
CA ALA A 564 18.15 -7.01 39.31
C ALA A 564 18.16 -7.97 40.52
N THR A 565 17.57 -9.18 40.34
CA THR A 565 17.44 -10.14 41.46
C THR A 565 18.61 -11.12 41.57
N THR A 566 19.24 -11.49 40.46
CA THR A 566 20.27 -12.52 40.40
C THR A 566 21.65 -12.01 39.99
N GLY A 567 21.74 -10.79 39.45
CA GLY A 567 22.96 -10.25 38.84
C GLY A 567 23.34 -10.92 37.51
N ARG A 568 22.51 -11.84 36.99
CA ARG A 568 22.77 -12.59 35.74
C ARG A 568 22.36 -11.76 34.55
N GLU A 569 23.27 -11.62 33.57
CA GLU A 569 22.92 -11.11 32.24
C GLU A 569 22.28 -12.23 31.39
N VAL A 570 21.19 -11.92 30.69
CA VAL A 570 20.46 -12.84 29.83
C VAL A 570 20.54 -12.38 28.38
N HIS A 571 21.16 -13.19 27.55
CA HIS A 571 21.21 -12.98 26.09
C HIS A 571 20.29 -13.95 25.37
N LEU A 572 19.27 -13.46 24.66
CA LEU A 572 18.25 -14.30 24.00
C LEU A 572 18.86 -15.30 23.00
N TRP A 573 19.96 -14.96 22.34
CA TRP A 573 20.64 -15.84 21.37
C TRP A 573 21.48 -16.95 22.02
N GLU A 574 21.71 -16.89 23.34
CA GLU A 574 22.49 -17.88 24.10
C GLU A 574 21.63 -18.88 24.85
N LEU A 575 20.29 -18.65 24.89
CA LEU A 575 19.37 -19.53 25.60
C LEU A 575 19.44 -20.95 25.07
N ASP A 576 19.45 -21.92 26.00
CA ASP A 576 19.35 -23.33 25.67
C ASP A 576 17.91 -23.68 25.30
N LEU A 577 17.67 -23.96 24.00
CA LEU A 577 16.35 -24.37 23.52
C LEU A 577 16.05 -25.87 23.76
N ALA A 578 16.92 -26.59 24.46
CA ALA A 578 16.76 -28.01 24.77
C ALA A 578 16.47 -28.28 26.26
N GLU A 579 16.22 -27.26 27.09
CA GLU A 579 15.96 -27.36 28.53
C GLU A 579 14.72 -28.26 28.81
N PRO A 580 14.90 -29.47 29.41
CA PRO A 580 13.82 -30.44 29.53
C PRO A 580 12.65 -29.99 30.39
N GLU A 581 12.90 -29.21 31.43
CA GLU A 581 11.90 -28.72 32.39
C GLU A 581 10.86 -27.82 31.70
N VAL A 582 11.28 -27.04 30.69
CA VAL A 582 10.39 -26.20 29.89
C VAL A 582 9.43 -27.07 29.08
N TYR A 583 9.93 -28.14 28.46
CA TYR A 583 9.08 -29.05 27.69
C TYR A 583 8.16 -29.90 28.58
N ASP A 584 8.62 -30.28 29.76
CA ASP A 584 7.77 -30.97 30.74
C ASP A 584 6.61 -30.08 31.22
N MET A 585 6.86 -28.78 31.44
CA MET A 585 5.83 -27.79 31.74
C MET A 585 4.80 -27.70 30.58
N LEU A 586 5.29 -27.57 29.34
CA LEU A 586 4.43 -27.50 28.17
C LEU A 586 3.62 -28.77 27.94
N CYS A 587 4.19 -29.96 28.16
CA CYS A 587 3.47 -31.25 28.08
C CYS A 587 2.31 -31.34 29.05
N ARG A 588 2.37 -30.66 30.19
CA ARG A 588 1.27 -30.55 31.16
C ARG A 588 0.25 -29.48 30.81
N ALA A 589 0.41 -28.78 29.65
CA ALA A 589 -0.37 -27.63 29.24
C ALA A 589 -0.30 -26.45 30.25
N ASP A 590 0.76 -26.37 31.04
CA ASP A 590 1.02 -25.26 31.96
C ASP A 590 1.70 -24.12 31.18
N ALA A 591 0.95 -23.54 30.23
CA ALA A 591 1.46 -22.58 29.26
C ALA A 591 0.66 -21.26 29.26
N VAL A 592 -0.09 -20.96 30.31
CA VAL A 592 -0.77 -19.68 30.49
C VAL A 592 0.29 -18.57 30.66
N GLY A 593 0.22 -17.54 29.84
CA GLY A 593 1.22 -16.46 29.78
C GLY A 593 2.44 -16.79 28.90
N VAL A 594 2.51 -17.98 28.30
CA VAL A 594 3.53 -18.30 27.31
C VAL A 594 3.04 -17.90 25.91
N PHE A 595 3.69 -16.91 25.33
CA PHE A 595 3.26 -16.30 24.06
C PHE A 595 3.08 -17.35 22.95
N GLN A 596 1.98 -17.23 22.20
CA GLN A 596 1.59 -18.07 21.07
C GLN A 596 1.26 -19.54 21.36
N VAL A 597 1.33 -20.03 22.59
CA VAL A 597 0.99 -21.43 22.93
C VAL A 597 -0.07 -21.53 24.04
N GLU A 598 -0.74 -20.42 24.37
CA GLU A 598 -1.73 -20.30 25.45
C GLU A 598 -3.22 -20.33 25.01
N SER A 599 -3.49 -20.42 23.69
CA SER A 599 -4.88 -20.51 23.24
C SER A 599 -5.51 -21.86 23.66
N ARG A 600 -6.85 -21.88 23.84
CA ARG A 600 -7.58 -23.12 24.22
C ARG A 600 -7.22 -24.32 23.32
N ALA A 601 -7.11 -24.08 22.02
CA ALA A 601 -6.78 -25.14 21.05
C ALA A 601 -5.34 -25.63 21.23
N GLN A 602 -4.39 -24.76 21.50
CA GLN A 602 -2.99 -25.08 21.76
C GLN A 602 -2.84 -25.81 23.10
N LEU A 603 -3.41 -25.26 24.18
CA LEU A 603 -3.42 -25.93 25.49
C LEU A 603 -4.02 -27.34 25.45
N ALA A 604 -5.08 -27.56 24.64
CA ALA A 604 -5.67 -28.88 24.43
C ALA A 604 -4.78 -29.83 23.60
N THR A 605 -3.88 -29.29 22.80
CA THR A 605 -3.00 -30.08 21.92
C THR A 605 -1.65 -30.41 22.54
N LEU A 606 -1.08 -29.53 23.36
CA LEU A 606 0.24 -29.71 24.02
C LEU A 606 0.40 -31.08 24.71
N PRO A 607 -0.53 -31.59 25.54
CA PRO A 607 -0.41 -32.91 26.17
C PRO A 607 -0.42 -34.07 25.19
N ARG A 608 -1.01 -33.88 24.01
CA ARG A 608 -1.08 -34.89 22.94
C ARG A 608 0.15 -34.81 22.05
N LEU A 609 0.61 -33.60 21.72
CA LEU A 609 1.79 -33.36 20.94
C LEU A 609 3.06 -33.75 21.70
N LYS A 610 3.10 -33.59 23.01
CA LYS A 610 4.24 -33.88 23.89
C LYS A 610 5.55 -33.32 23.32
N PRO A 611 5.68 -31.99 23.20
CA PRO A 611 6.87 -31.38 22.62
C PRO A 611 8.13 -31.76 23.43
N ARG A 612 9.25 -32.00 22.75
CA ARG A 612 10.55 -32.33 23.35
C ARG A 612 11.69 -31.49 22.79
N ARG A 613 11.41 -30.72 21.75
CA ARG A 613 12.36 -29.85 21.06
C ARG A 613 11.62 -28.64 20.51
N PHE A 614 12.36 -27.56 20.27
CA PHE A 614 11.81 -26.29 19.79
C PHE A 614 10.99 -26.46 18.49
N PHE A 615 11.45 -27.32 17.58
CA PHE A 615 10.74 -27.57 16.32
C PHE A 615 9.32 -28.12 16.52
N ASP A 616 9.07 -28.88 17.60
CA ASP A 616 7.73 -29.38 17.92
C ASP A 616 6.75 -28.21 18.20
N LEU A 617 7.24 -27.15 18.85
CA LEU A 617 6.46 -25.93 19.09
C LEU A 617 6.22 -25.14 17.78
N VAL A 618 7.23 -25.12 16.89
CA VAL A 618 7.07 -24.51 15.56
C VAL A 618 5.94 -25.20 14.78
N VAL A 619 5.88 -26.52 14.84
CA VAL A 619 4.81 -27.31 14.19
C VAL A 619 3.45 -27.01 14.86
N GLU A 620 3.38 -26.96 16.18
CA GLU A 620 2.15 -26.65 16.89
C GLU A 620 1.58 -25.29 16.47
N VAL A 621 2.41 -24.24 16.54
CA VAL A 621 2.01 -22.88 16.16
C VAL A 621 1.65 -22.79 14.67
N ALA A 622 2.27 -23.59 13.81
CA ALA A 622 1.95 -23.65 12.39
C ALA A 622 0.62 -24.35 12.10
N LEU A 623 0.33 -25.45 12.80
CA LEU A 623 -0.91 -26.22 12.60
C LEU A 623 -2.13 -25.60 13.31
N ILE A 624 -1.92 -24.97 14.48
CA ILE A 624 -2.98 -24.41 15.32
C ILE A 624 -2.89 -22.87 15.32
N ARG A 625 -3.37 -22.28 14.25
CA ARG A 625 -3.42 -20.82 14.08
C ARG A 625 -4.72 -20.36 13.42
N PRO A 626 -5.17 -19.11 13.62
CA PRO A 626 -6.24 -18.55 12.82
C PRO A 626 -5.85 -18.50 11.33
N GLY A 627 -6.64 -19.12 10.44
CA GLY A 627 -6.38 -19.04 9.00
C GLY A 627 -6.86 -20.25 8.19
N PRO A 628 -6.66 -20.26 6.86
CA PRO A 628 -7.28 -21.23 5.94
C PRO A 628 -6.71 -22.67 5.99
N ILE A 629 -5.62 -22.93 6.71
CA ILE A 629 -4.95 -24.26 6.76
C ILE A 629 -5.50 -25.16 7.89
N GLN A 630 -6.54 -24.75 8.59
CA GLN A 630 -7.07 -25.45 9.76
C GLN A 630 -7.91 -26.71 9.49
N GLY A 631 -8.07 -27.13 8.25
CA GLY A 631 -8.93 -28.25 7.88
C GLY A 631 -8.36 -29.62 8.26
N GLY A 632 -8.40 -29.97 9.54
CA GLY A 632 -8.14 -31.36 9.99
C GLY A 632 -6.68 -31.82 10.03
N SER A 633 -5.69 -30.96 9.75
CA SER A 633 -4.25 -31.31 9.66
C SER A 633 -3.62 -31.72 10.99
N VAL A 634 -4.19 -31.32 12.13
CA VAL A 634 -3.67 -31.65 13.47
C VAL A 634 -3.81 -33.17 13.76
N HIS A 635 -4.93 -33.77 13.44
CA HIS A 635 -5.18 -35.19 13.70
C HIS A 635 -4.25 -36.12 12.90
N PRO A 636 -4.11 -35.96 11.57
CA PRO A 636 -3.13 -36.75 10.81
C PRO A 636 -1.71 -36.58 11.30
N TYR A 637 -1.27 -35.36 11.61
CA TYR A 637 0.06 -35.11 12.14
C TYR A 637 0.33 -35.88 13.43
N LEU A 638 -0.57 -35.82 14.42
CA LEU A 638 -0.42 -36.51 15.70
C LEU A 638 -0.43 -38.05 15.50
N ARG A 639 -1.32 -38.57 14.65
CA ARG A 639 -1.38 -40.01 14.34
C ARG A 639 -0.10 -40.51 13.70
N ARG A 640 0.46 -39.76 12.71
CA ARG A 640 1.73 -40.10 12.05
C ARG A 640 2.91 -40.01 13.02
N ARG A 641 2.90 -39.02 13.90
CA ARG A 641 3.91 -38.86 14.95
C ARG A 641 3.91 -40.01 15.96
N ASP A 642 2.72 -40.48 16.32
CA ASP A 642 2.54 -41.61 17.25
C ASP A 642 2.68 -42.98 16.57
N GLY A 643 2.97 -43.02 15.27
CA GLY A 643 3.10 -44.25 14.49
C GLY A 643 1.78 -44.96 14.21
N LEU A 644 0.66 -44.31 14.42
CA LEU A 644 -0.70 -44.82 14.20
C LEU A 644 -1.18 -44.67 12.74
N GLU A 645 -0.45 -43.91 11.94
CA GLU A 645 -0.70 -43.68 10.53
C GLU A 645 0.63 -43.59 9.79
N GLU A 646 0.70 -44.22 8.61
CA GLU A 646 1.90 -44.19 7.76
C GLU A 646 2.11 -42.81 7.16
N VAL A 647 3.38 -42.35 7.11
CA VAL A 647 3.74 -41.10 6.44
C VAL A 647 3.73 -41.29 4.94
N THR A 648 2.81 -40.65 4.26
CA THR A 648 2.67 -40.72 2.81
C THR A 648 2.79 -39.32 2.19
N TYR A 649 3.29 -39.28 0.95
CA TYR A 649 3.44 -38.08 0.16
C TYR A 649 2.68 -38.24 -1.16
N ASP A 650 1.94 -37.21 -1.59
CA ASP A 650 1.23 -37.23 -2.88
C ASP A 650 2.19 -37.36 -4.07
N HIS A 651 3.45 -36.96 -3.90
CA HIS A 651 4.52 -37.13 -4.87
C HIS A 651 5.87 -37.22 -4.15
N PRO A 652 6.83 -38.10 -4.60
CA PRO A 652 8.13 -38.28 -3.94
C PRO A 652 8.96 -36.99 -3.79
N VAL A 653 8.81 -36.03 -4.70
CA VAL A 653 9.49 -34.70 -4.62
C VAL A 653 9.11 -33.95 -3.36
N LEU A 654 7.90 -34.17 -2.83
CA LEU A 654 7.39 -33.48 -1.64
C LEU A 654 8.05 -33.97 -0.34
N GLU A 655 8.67 -35.15 -0.34
CA GLU A 655 9.36 -35.70 0.85
C GLU A 655 10.44 -34.74 1.38
N LYS A 656 11.22 -34.13 0.48
CA LYS A 656 12.24 -33.15 0.84
C LYS A 656 11.67 -31.93 1.59
N SER A 657 10.49 -31.48 1.22
CA SER A 657 9.84 -30.30 1.79
C SER A 657 8.95 -30.62 3.00
N LEU A 658 8.24 -31.76 2.96
CA LEU A 658 7.23 -32.12 3.96
C LEU A 658 7.71 -33.20 4.95
N GLY A 659 8.92 -33.74 4.79
CA GLY A 659 9.42 -34.79 5.68
C GLY A 659 9.47 -34.39 7.15
N LYS A 660 9.82 -33.14 7.43
CA LYS A 660 9.87 -32.57 8.79
C LYS A 660 8.49 -32.45 9.46
N THR A 661 7.44 -32.32 8.66
CA THR A 661 6.04 -32.20 9.11
C THR A 661 5.24 -33.49 8.83
N LEU A 662 5.95 -34.62 8.60
CA LEU A 662 5.36 -35.93 8.38
C LEU A 662 4.33 -35.95 7.23
N GLY A 663 4.65 -35.25 6.13
CA GLY A 663 3.79 -35.17 4.97
C GLY A 663 2.62 -34.18 5.09
N ILE A 664 2.58 -33.38 6.14
CA ILE A 664 1.50 -32.40 6.36
C ILE A 664 1.96 -31.00 5.95
N PRO A 665 1.26 -30.31 5.04
CA PRO A 665 1.54 -28.91 4.72
C PRO A 665 1.28 -28.00 5.93
N ASP A 666 2.30 -27.30 6.40
CA ASP A 666 2.23 -26.41 7.56
C ASP A 666 2.15 -24.93 7.19
N ARG A 667 2.50 -24.56 5.96
CA ARG A 667 2.61 -23.15 5.49
C ARG A 667 2.20 -23.01 4.04
N LYS A 668 1.91 -21.76 3.62
CA LYS A 668 1.58 -21.42 2.22
C LYS A 668 2.70 -21.73 1.22
N SER A 669 3.95 -21.77 1.68
CA SER A 669 5.15 -22.00 0.87
C SER A 669 5.62 -23.46 0.84
N THR A 670 4.90 -24.37 1.45
CA THR A 670 5.03 -25.80 1.30
C THR A 670 3.98 -26.33 0.34
#